data_38e981daf4479415b222ac92786b88e4
#
_entry.id   38e981daf4479415b222ac92786b88e4
#
_cell.length_a   1.000
_cell.length_b   1.000
_cell.length_c   1.000
_cell.angle_alpha   90.00
_cell.angle_beta   90.00
_cell.angle_gamma   90.00
#
_symmetry.space_group_name_H-M   'P 1'
#
loop_
_entity.id
_entity.type
_entity.pdbx_description
1 polymer ?
#
loop_
_entity_poly.entity_id
_entity_poly.type
_entity_poly.pdbx_seq_one_letter_code
_entity_poly.pdbx_strand_id
1 'polypeptide(L)'
;MTGFFEELQRRKVYRVAAAYIVASGFLIQIASAAFPAWELPNWSLRLVIVLLLIGFPIALMLAWAYDITPQGIQGTPKTPGIHRRRNLILLIAIAVIISASAGFLLLPQAVWQKIDKSVAVLPFQNLSSDPDNAYFADGIQEEVLTRLAKIGDLKVISRTSTQGYQSEPGNLGEIAKQLGVANILEGSVQKAGDQVRVNVHLVNVQTGSQLWAETYDRKLSDIFSVETEIAKGIAESLQAKLTGREEQALAAQPTNNPQAYDAYLRGLAFEARSNYSSDALYKAIDFYDLAVRLDPNFALAWARLSGLHALLYSNRRDTTAARRDAAKEALERAQKLQPNSPETLLFTGYYQYWVLHDYGLARATFARVSKMLPGNSEVLYALGAIARSEGHWDESVGYWERGLTLNPRNTALLTEVAFTYAALRQFPKAEELYDRALNILPNEISLMALKASIYQAEGNLKEAAKLLEQVNAQTNSDVAVRIKLTQMRLERNPEGSRLMQGREARLQFDSGIEKGSKHVGPALGRRVAGDTVQAKANAEHARNTLESIKNDQPDNAFVAGALAVAYAILDEKDSALKEAQRAITLLPTKKDRLSGPALEENLALVEMIIGENSRAIATLTRLLQTPYGGWLYSPTPITPALLRLDPIWDPLRATPLFQKLCEEKQR
;
A
#
# COMPACT_ATOMS: atom_id res chain seq x y z
N MET A 1 -27.93 30.85 -51.44
CA MET A 1 -28.16 31.14 -50.02
C MET A 1 -28.75 32.51 -49.76
N THR A 2 -28.61 33.48 -50.65
CA THR A 2 -29.17 34.84 -50.53
C THR A 2 -30.68 34.84 -50.34
N GLY A 3 -31.44 34.05 -51.07
CA GLY A 3 -32.91 34.06 -51.00
C GLY A 3 -33.53 33.49 -49.69
N PHE A 4 -32.79 32.67 -48.87
CA PHE A 4 -33.31 32.15 -47.61
C PHE A 4 -33.26 33.22 -46.49
N PHE A 5 -32.18 33.96 -46.41
CA PHE A 5 -32.05 35.05 -45.43
C PHE A 5 -32.96 36.25 -45.72
N GLU A 6 -33.15 36.58 -46.98
CA GLU A 6 -34.09 37.62 -47.39
C GLU A 6 -35.56 37.26 -47.07
N GLU A 7 -35.92 35.97 -47.20
CA GLU A 7 -37.23 35.46 -46.82
C GLU A 7 -37.46 35.42 -45.30
N LEU A 8 -36.41 35.07 -44.51
CA LEU A 8 -36.40 35.17 -43.04
C LEU A 8 -36.61 36.61 -42.54
N GLN A 9 -35.94 37.58 -43.18
CA GLN A 9 -36.12 39.01 -42.89
C GLN A 9 -37.50 39.49 -43.24
N ARG A 10 -38.01 39.16 -44.44
CA ARG A 10 -39.32 39.56 -44.90
C ARG A 10 -40.46 39.04 -44.02
N ARG A 11 -40.31 37.81 -43.47
CA ARG A 11 -41.28 37.14 -42.55
C ARG A 11 -41.09 37.49 -41.10
N LYS A 12 -40.11 38.35 -40.75
CA LYS A 12 -39.82 38.79 -39.40
C LYS A 12 -39.57 37.62 -38.39
N VAL A 13 -39.21 36.42 -38.89
CA VAL A 13 -38.99 35.20 -38.06
C VAL A 13 -37.95 35.46 -37.00
N TYR A 14 -36.91 36.24 -37.26
CA TYR A 14 -35.87 36.64 -36.30
C TYR A 14 -36.43 37.40 -35.09
N ARG A 15 -37.52 38.20 -35.26
CA ARG A 15 -38.15 38.92 -34.15
C ARG A 15 -38.87 37.96 -33.20
N VAL A 16 -39.52 36.93 -33.74
CA VAL A 16 -40.17 35.89 -32.95
C VAL A 16 -39.12 35.03 -32.23
N ALA A 17 -38.02 34.68 -32.92
CA ALA A 17 -36.90 33.97 -32.30
C ALA A 17 -36.31 34.74 -31.11
N ALA A 18 -36.02 36.04 -31.30
CA ALA A 18 -35.48 36.90 -30.25
C ALA A 18 -36.46 37.05 -29.07
N ALA A 19 -37.74 37.31 -29.35
CA ALA A 19 -38.76 37.42 -28.31
C ALA A 19 -38.94 36.10 -27.54
N TYR A 20 -38.90 34.97 -28.22
CA TYR A 20 -38.99 33.65 -27.59
C TYR A 20 -37.79 33.39 -26.66
N ILE A 21 -36.57 33.67 -27.09
CA ILE A 21 -35.35 33.50 -26.27
C ILE A 21 -35.41 34.36 -25.02
N VAL A 22 -35.82 35.65 -25.15
CA VAL A 22 -35.93 36.55 -24.00
C VAL A 22 -37.03 36.07 -23.03
N ALA A 23 -38.21 35.71 -23.55
CA ALA A 23 -39.31 35.20 -22.73
C ALA A 23 -38.95 33.89 -22.03
N SER A 24 -38.25 32.98 -22.73
CA SER A 24 -37.78 31.72 -22.16
C SER A 24 -36.76 31.95 -21.06
N GLY A 25 -35.81 32.86 -21.24
CA GLY A 25 -34.83 33.24 -20.21
C GLY A 25 -35.50 33.78 -18.94
N PHE A 26 -36.52 34.65 -19.12
CA PHE A 26 -37.29 35.20 -18.01
C PHE A 26 -38.11 34.14 -17.28
N LEU A 27 -38.74 33.21 -17.99
CA LEU A 27 -39.47 32.06 -17.41
C LEU A 27 -38.54 31.13 -16.62
N ILE A 28 -37.35 30.87 -17.13
CA ILE A 28 -36.35 30.06 -16.44
C ILE A 28 -35.88 30.75 -15.14
N GLN A 29 -35.66 32.07 -15.16
CA GLN A 29 -35.30 32.83 -13.97
C GLN A 29 -36.42 32.83 -12.91
N ILE A 30 -37.67 33.02 -13.31
CA ILE A 30 -38.80 32.92 -12.38
C ILE A 30 -38.91 31.52 -11.81
N ALA A 31 -38.84 30.49 -12.65
CA ALA A 31 -38.92 29.11 -12.19
C ALA A 31 -37.77 28.73 -11.25
N SER A 32 -36.55 29.21 -11.54
CA SER A 32 -35.37 28.95 -10.66
C SER A 32 -35.48 29.61 -9.30
N ALA A 33 -36.21 30.74 -9.18
CA ALA A 33 -36.46 31.43 -7.93
C ALA A 33 -37.68 30.86 -7.16
N ALA A 34 -38.76 30.53 -7.89
CA ALA A 34 -40.01 30.08 -7.28
C ALA A 34 -40.05 28.60 -6.88
N PHE A 35 -39.44 27.71 -7.69
CA PHE A 35 -39.53 26.28 -7.44
C PHE A 35 -38.87 25.82 -6.11
N PRO A 36 -37.70 26.34 -5.72
CA PRO A 36 -37.16 26.06 -4.40
C PRO A 36 -38.05 26.56 -3.24
N ALA A 37 -38.67 27.76 -3.42
CA ALA A 37 -39.57 28.33 -2.42
C ALA A 37 -40.90 27.54 -2.28
N TRP A 38 -41.29 26.75 -3.28
CA TRP A 38 -42.45 25.87 -3.28
C TRP A 38 -42.10 24.41 -3.01
N GLU A 39 -40.84 24.12 -2.61
CA GLU A 39 -40.34 22.77 -2.35
C GLU A 39 -40.53 21.78 -3.49
N LEU A 40 -40.56 22.28 -4.73
CA LEU A 40 -40.72 21.44 -5.92
C LEU A 40 -39.42 20.63 -6.18
N PRO A 41 -39.53 19.35 -6.59
CA PRO A 41 -38.37 18.54 -6.90
C PRO A 41 -37.48 19.16 -7.99
N ASN A 42 -36.17 18.96 -7.91
CA ASN A 42 -35.19 19.52 -8.88
C ASN A 42 -35.43 19.15 -10.35
N TRP A 43 -36.17 18.08 -10.63
CA TRP A 43 -36.54 17.73 -12.00
C TRP A 43 -37.58 18.68 -12.63
N SER A 44 -38.35 19.42 -11.83
CA SER A 44 -39.42 20.33 -12.30
C SER A 44 -38.83 21.48 -13.14
N LEU A 45 -37.70 22.05 -12.71
CA LEU A 45 -36.99 23.07 -13.48
C LEU A 45 -36.48 22.53 -14.82
N ARG A 46 -35.95 21.29 -14.79
CA ARG A 46 -35.48 20.60 -16.02
C ARG A 46 -36.62 20.36 -17.00
N LEU A 47 -37.80 20.00 -16.51
CA LEU A 47 -38.99 19.83 -17.35
C LEU A 47 -39.36 21.14 -18.05
N VAL A 48 -39.35 22.28 -17.37
CA VAL A 48 -39.60 23.61 -17.96
C VAL A 48 -38.59 23.90 -19.06
N ILE A 49 -37.31 23.70 -18.84
CA ILE A 49 -36.25 23.91 -19.83
C ILE A 49 -36.47 23.02 -21.07
N VAL A 50 -36.80 21.75 -20.90
CA VAL A 50 -37.09 20.82 -21.99
C VAL A 50 -38.30 21.26 -22.79
N LEU A 51 -39.37 21.67 -22.12
CA LEU A 51 -40.59 22.19 -22.80
C LEU A 51 -40.30 23.46 -23.61
N LEU A 52 -39.48 24.38 -23.09
CA LEU A 52 -39.06 25.57 -23.82
C LEU A 52 -38.16 25.22 -25.01
N LEU A 53 -37.28 24.27 -24.90
CA LEU A 53 -36.45 23.81 -26.04
C LEU A 53 -37.28 23.13 -27.14
N ILE A 54 -38.31 22.36 -26.81
CA ILE A 54 -39.24 21.77 -27.77
C ILE A 54 -40.14 22.85 -28.37
N GLY A 55 -40.55 23.82 -27.59
CA GLY A 55 -41.40 24.94 -28.04
C GLY A 55 -40.73 25.87 -29.05
N PHE A 56 -39.40 26.00 -29.03
CA PHE A 56 -38.69 26.91 -29.93
C PHE A 56 -38.85 26.59 -31.43
N PRO A 57 -38.62 25.35 -31.91
CA PRO A 57 -38.92 24.99 -33.29
C PRO A 57 -40.39 25.21 -33.70
N ILE A 58 -41.33 24.93 -32.77
CA ILE A 58 -42.76 25.12 -33.00
C ILE A 58 -43.09 26.60 -33.17
N ALA A 59 -42.53 27.46 -32.31
CA ALA A 59 -42.71 28.92 -32.43
C ALA A 59 -42.18 29.48 -33.76
N LEU A 60 -41.04 28.97 -34.23
CA LEU A 60 -40.47 29.35 -35.51
C LEU A 60 -41.31 28.85 -36.70
N MET A 61 -41.88 27.64 -36.60
CA MET A 61 -42.84 27.14 -37.62
C MET A 61 -44.08 28.00 -37.70
N LEU A 62 -44.65 28.37 -36.56
CA LEU A 62 -45.83 29.27 -36.53
C LEU A 62 -45.50 30.66 -37.08
N ALA A 63 -44.34 31.22 -36.74
CA ALA A 63 -43.89 32.51 -37.33
C ALA A 63 -43.65 32.47 -38.84
N TRP A 64 -43.31 31.32 -39.39
CA TRP A 64 -43.17 31.08 -40.79
C TRP A 64 -44.55 31.00 -41.51
N ALA A 65 -45.53 30.39 -40.83
CA ALA A 65 -46.88 30.15 -41.42
C ALA A 65 -47.84 31.35 -41.31
N TYR A 66 -47.69 32.13 -40.21
CA TYR A 66 -48.61 33.26 -39.92
C TYR A 66 -47.84 34.56 -39.70
N ASP A 67 -48.43 35.69 -40.11
CA ASP A 67 -47.89 37.02 -39.79
C ASP A 67 -48.82 37.73 -38.80
N ILE A 68 -48.25 38.35 -37.78
CA ILE A 68 -48.98 39.08 -36.74
C ILE A 68 -49.08 40.54 -37.25
N THR A 69 -50.27 40.97 -37.69
CA THR A 69 -50.52 42.31 -38.07
C THR A 69 -51.41 43.06 -37.08
N PRO A 70 -51.47 44.39 -37.06
CA PRO A 70 -52.35 45.14 -36.17
C PRO A 70 -53.84 44.78 -36.30
N GLN A 71 -54.23 44.11 -37.40
CA GLN A 71 -55.58 43.65 -37.69
C GLN A 71 -55.84 42.17 -37.32
N GLY A 72 -54.91 41.51 -36.70
CA GLY A 72 -55.01 40.11 -36.27
C GLY A 72 -54.00 39.17 -36.96
N ILE A 73 -54.12 37.84 -36.64
CA ILE A 73 -53.27 36.78 -37.22
C ILE A 73 -53.76 36.44 -38.62
N GLN A 74 -52.99 36.79 -39.65
CA GLN A 74 -53.31 36.49 -41.05
C GLN A 74 -52.30 35.46 -41.61
N GLY A 75 -52.80 34.51 -42.41
CA GLY A 75 -51.94 33.59 -43.14
C GLY A 75 -51.08 34.32 -44.19
N THR A 76 -49.79 34.11 -44.22
CA THR A 76 -48.85 34.70 -45.17
C THR A 76 -49.27 34.39 -46.61
N PRO A 77 -49.34 35.42 -47.56
CA PRO A 77 -49.74 35.21 -48.92
C PRO A 77 -48.97 34.11 -49.65
N LYS A 78 -49.72 33.28 -50.42
CA LYS A 78 -49.15 32.13 -51.14
C LYS A 78 -48.31 32.60 -52.31
N THR A 79 -46.99 32.55 -52.22
CA THR A 79 -46.09 32.63 -53.39
C THR A 79 -45.91 31.21 -53.94
N PRO A 80 -46.14 30.97 -55.26
CA PRO A 80 -45.94 29.64 -55.84
C PRO A 80 -44.44 29.32 -56.00
N GLY A 81 -43.96 28.22 -55.40
CA GLY A 81 -42.61 27.76 -55.66
C GLY A 81 -42.17 26.60 -54.78
N ILE A 82 -41.51 25.65 -55.40
CA ILE A 82 -40.86 24.47 -54.80
C ILE A 82 -39.89 24.84 -53.65
N HIS A 83 -39.37 26.05 -53.68
CA HIS A 83 -38.42 26.57 -52.66
C HIS A 83 -39.02 26.80 -51.28
N ARG A 84 -40.36 27.00 -51.16
CA ARG A 84 -41.04 27.26 -49.87
C ARG A 84 -40.95 26.04 -48.90
N ARG A 85 -41.19 24.84 -49.41
CA ARG A 85 -41.07 23.59 -48.58
C ARG A 85 -39.64 23.34 -48.16
N ARG A 86 -38.68 23.55 -49.07
CA ARG A 86 -37.26 23.39 -48.77
C ARG A 86 -36.78 24.39 -47.71
N ASN A 87 -37.14 25.62 -47.78
CA ASN A 87 -36.75 26.67 -46.83
C ASN A 87 -37.40 26.46 -45.45
N LEU A 88 -38.66 25.98 -45.39
CA LEU A 88 -39.30 25.60 -44.15
C LEU A 88 -38.58 24.39 -43.48
N ILE A 89 -38.25 23.38 -44.26
CA ILE A 89 -37.52 22.21 -43.77
C ILE A 89 -36.14 22.62 -43.24
N LEU A 90 -35.43 23.50 -43.94
CA LEU A 90 -34.15 24.05 -43.51
C LEU A 90 -34.27 24.82 -42.19
N LEU A 91 -35.29 25.66 -42.04
CA LEU A 91 -35.54 26.42 -40.81
C LEU A 91 -35.83 25.50 -39.62
N ILE A 92 -36.65 24.47 -39.81
CA ILE A 92 -36.95 23.47 -38.78
C ILE A 92 -35.67 22.71 -38.41
N ALA A 93 -34.89 22.26 -39.40
CA ALA A 93 -33.66 21.55 -39.17
C ALA A 93 -32.65 22.39 -38.34
N ILE A 94 -32.48 23.68 -38.72
CA ILE A 94 -31.61 24.60 -37.96
C ILE A 94 -32.15 24.81 -36.54
N ALA A 95 -33.46 25.00 -36.35
CA ALA A 95 -34.06 25.20 -35.05
C ALA A 95 -33.93 23.97 -34.15
N VAL A 96 -34.11 22.77 -34.71
CA VAL A 96 -33.88 21.49 -33.98
C VAL A 96 -32.43 21.33 -33.60
N ILE A 97 -31.49 21.65 -34.51
CA ILE A 97 -30.03 21.58 -34.20
C ILE A 97 -29.68 22.58 -33.08
N ILE A 98 -30.20 23.81 -33.13
CA ILE A 98 -29.96 24.81 -32.07
C ILE A 98 -30.54 24.33 -30.74
N SER A 99 -31.78 23.82 -30.74
CA SER A 99 -32.43 23.31 -29.52
C SER A 99 -31.70 22.09 -28.96
N ALA A 100 -31.26 21.17 -29.81
CA ALA A 100 -30.47 19.98 -29.40
C ALA A 100 -29.09 20.38 -28.85
N SER A 101 -28.43 21.36 -29.52
CA SER A 101 -27.12 21.87 -29.04
C SER A 101 -27.27 22.65 -27.74
N ALA A 102 -28.31 23.48 -27.59
CA ALA A 102 -28.60 24.17 -26.35
C ALA A 102 -28.97 23.16 -25.22
N GLY A 103 -29.75 22.13 -25.52
CA GLY A 103 -30.06 21.04 -24.61
C GLY A 103 -28.80 20.31 -24.15
N PHE A 104 -27.90 19.99 -25.08
CA PHE A 104 -26.63 19.35 -24.77
C PHE A 104 -25.71 20.23 -23.88
N LEU A 105 -25.68 21.55 -24.14
CA LEU A 105 -24.89 22.50 -23.34
C LEU A 105 -25.53 22.83 -21.99
N LEU A 106 -26.85 22.82 -21.90
CA LEU A 106 -27.61 23.13 -20.67
C LEU A 106 -27.89 21.88 -19.81
N LEU A 107 -27.72 20.66 -20.37
CA LEU A 107 -27.71 19.45 -19.55
C LEU A 107 -26.50 19.52 -18.62
N PRO A 108 -26.71 19.54 -17.28
CA PRO A 108 -25.57 19.54 -16.36
C PRO A 108 -24.70 18.35 -16.69
N GLN A 109 -23.39 18.53 -16.71
CA GLN A 109 -22.39 17.46 -16.84
C GLN A 109 -22.56 16.36 -15.77
N ALA A 110 -23.36 16.62 -14.74
CA ALA A 110 -23.75 15.65 -13.71
C ALA A 110 -24.44 14.38 -14.24
N VAL A 111 -25.01 14.37 -15.45
CA VAL A 111 -25.60 13.14 -16.04
C VAL A 111 -24.52 12.17 -16.52
N TRP A 112 -23.27 12.65 -16.69
CA TRP A 112 -22.12 11.86 -17.12
C TRP A 112 -21.02 11.78 -16.06
N GLN A 113 -21.26 12.24 -14.83
CA GLN A 113 -20.31 11.99 -13.76
C GLN A 113 -20.28 10.48 -13.53
N LYS A 114 -19.21 9.86 -14.03
CA LYS A 114 -18.88 8.48 -13.71
C LYS A 114 -18.83 8.37 -12.20
N ILE A 115 -19.72 7.58 -11.59
CA ILE A 115 -19.70 7.37 -10.14
C ILE A 115 -18.30 6.89 -9.78
N ASP A 116 -17.65 7.64 -8.91
CA ASP A 116 -16.37 7.21 -8.37
C ASP A 116 -16.62 6.06 -7.37
N LYS A 117 -16.17 4.88 -7.75
CA LYS A 117 -16.36 3.61 -7.02
C LYS A 117 -15.25 3.35 -6.01
N SER A 118 -14.59 4.41 -5.55
CA SER A 118 -13.61 4.31 -4.48
C SER A 118 -14.27 4.40 -3.11
N VAL A 119 -13.87 3.53 -2.19
CA VAL A 119 -14.40 3.44 -0.84
C VAL A 119 -13.30 3.17 0.18
N ALA A 120 -13.36 3.87 1.31
CA ALA A 120 -12.59 3.57 2.50
C ALA A 120 -13.53 3.14 3.64
N VAL A 121 -13.19 2.07 4.33
CA VAL A 121 -13.91 1.60 5.52
C VAL A 121 -13.13 2.08 6.74
N LEU A 122 -13.71 3.00 7.52
CA LEU A 122 -13.09 3.48 8.75
C LEU A 122 -13.19 2.42 9.85
N PRO A 123 -12.36 2.49 10.90
CA PRO A 123 -12.50 1.63 12.07
C PRO A 123 -13.90 1.69 12.66
N PHE A 124 -14.52 0.54 12.88
CA PHE A 124 -15.85 0.49 13.48
C PHE A 124 -15.77 0.75 14.98
N GLN A 125 -16.71 1.53 15.48
CA GLN A 125 -16.81 1.81 16.92
C GLN A 125 -17.30 0.57 17.67
N ASN A 126 -16.60 0.18 18.74
CA ASN A 126 -17.12 -0.81 19.67
C ASN A 126 -18.11 -0.15 20.65
N LEU A 127 -19.40 -0.47 20.50
CA LEU A 127 -20.47 -0.03 21.41
C LEU A 127 -20.89 -1.12 22.41
N SER A 128 -20.13 -2.21 22.51
CA SER A 128 -20.36 -3.25 23.50
C SER A 128 -20.07 -2.73 24.91
N SER A 129 -20.81 -3.21 25.90
CA SER A 129 -20.55 -2.89 27.31
C SER A 129 -19.22 -3.43 27.83
N ASP A 130 -18.68 -4.47 27.17
CA ASP A 130 -17.40 -5.10 27.47
C ASP A 130 -16.33 -4.57 26.51
N PRO A 131 -15.30 -3.83 27.01
CA PRO A 131 -14.19 -3.34 26.21
C PRO A 131 -13.42 -4.45 25.50
N ASP A 132 -13.40 -5.66 26.05
CA ASP A 132 -12.71 -6.81 25.47
C ASP A 132 -13.34 -7.25 24.14
N ASN A 133 -14.55 -6.77 23.79
CA ASN A 133 -15.17 -6.99 22.48
C ASN A 133 -14.66 -6.06 21.37
N ALA A 134 -13.67 -5.19 21.62
CA ALA A 134 -13.08 -4.32 20.60
C ALA A 134 -12.52 -5.14 19.40
N TYR A 135 -11.96 -6.34 19.66
CA TYR A 135 -11.49 -7.23 18.59
C TYR A 135 -12.59 -7.60 17.59
N PHE A 136 -13.84 -7.65 18.05
CA PHE A 136 -14.96 -8.06 17.21
C PHE A 136 -15.32 -6.96 16.20
N ALA A 137 -15.32 -5.68 16.63
CA ALA A 137 -15.50 -4.55 15.73
C ALA A 137 -14.35 -4.47 14.69
N ASP A 138 -13.12 -4.67 15.14
CA ASP A 138 -11.93 -4.76 14.29
C ASP A 138 -12.02 -5.90 13.26
N GLY A 139 -12.48 -7.08 13.72
CA GLY A 139 -12.62 -8.25 12.87
C GLY A 139 -13.70 -8.08 11.80
N ILE A 140 -14.88 -7.54 12.16
CA ILE A 140 -15.97 -7.26 11.21
C ILE A 140 -15.53 -6.22 10.17
N GLN A 141 -14.81 -5.17 10.55
CA GLN A 141 -14.23 -4.22 9.61
C GLN A 141 -13.33 -4.92 8.59
N GLU A 142 -12.43 -5.78 9.05
CA GLU A 142 -11.49 -6.53 8.19
C GLU A 142 -12.22 -7.46 7.23
N GLU A 143 -13.24 -8.17 7.70
CA GLU A 143 -14.04 -9.07 6.85
C GLU A 143 -14.86 -8.31 5.80
N VAL A 144 -15.43 -7.15 6.14
CA VAL A 144 -16.10 -6.26 5.18
C VAL A 144 -15.10 -5.79 4.12
N LEU A 145 -13.90 -5.35 4.53
CA LEU A 145 -12.84 -4.97 3.60
C LEU A 145 -12.42 -6.12 2.68
N THR A 146 -12.23 -7.32 3.25
CA THR A 146 -11.87 -8.53 2.50
C THR A 146 -12.92 -8.89 1.46
N ARG A 147 -14.21 -8.78 1.79
CA ARG A 147 -15.31 -9.02 0.85
C ARG A 147 -15.36 -7.95 -0.23
N LEU A 148 -15.25 -6.67 0.12
CA LEU A 148 -15.22 -5.57 -0.85
C LEU A 148 -14.04 -5.69 -1.82
N ALA A 149 -12.87 -6.11 -1.35
CA ALA A 149 -11.69 -6.32 -2.18
C ALA A 149 -11.83 -7.45 -3.23
N LYS A 150 -12.85 -8.33 -3.08
CA LYS A 150 -13.21 -9.35 -4.09
C LYS A 150 -13.97 -8.75 -5.27
N ILE A 151 -14.49 -7.53 -5.16
CA ILE A 151 -15.26 -6.85 -6.20
C ILE A 151 -14.31 -6.03 -7.07
N GLY A 152 -14.01 -6.51 -8.26
CA GLY A 152 -13.00 -5.90 -9.14
C GLY A 152 -13.37 -4.50 -9.67
N ASP A 153 -14.65 -4.15 -9.65
CA ASP A 153 -15.17 -2.84 -10.10
C ASP A 153 -15.09 -1.75 -8.99
N LEU A 154 -14.68 -2.11 -7.76
CA LEU A 154 -14.46 -1.20 -6.65
C LEU A 154 -12.96 -0.91 -6.44
N LYS A 155 -12.63 0.33 -6.08
CA LYS A 155 -11.34 0.69 -5.50
C LYS A 155 -11.50 0.73 -3.98
N VAL A 156 -10.98 -0.26 -3.27
CA VAL A 156 -11.10 -0.39 -1.81
C VAL A 156 -9.77 -0.02 -1.17
N ILE A 157 -9.80 0.93 -0.23
CA ILE A 157 -8.61 1.30 0.55
C ILE A 157 -8.40 0.27 1.66
N SER A 158 -7.19 -0.21 1.80
CA SER A 158 -6.89 -1.22 2.81
C SER A 158 -6.90 -0.66 4.25
N ARG A 159 -7.12 -1.55 5.22
CA ARG A 159 -7.19 -1.23 6.65
C ARG A 159 -5.98 -0.46 7.18
N THR A 160 -4.78 -0.79 6.72
CA THR A 160 -3.55 -0.12 7.19
C THR A 160 -3.52 1.38 6.91
N SER A 161 -4.23 1.86 5.88
CA SER A 161 -4.39 3.28 5.62
C SER A 161 -5.51 3.94 6.43
N THR A 162 -6.50 3.17 6.92
CA THR A 162 -7.65 3.71 7.66
C THR A 162 -7.52 3.56 9.17
N GLN A 163 -6.63 2.69 9.65
CA GLN A 163 -6.48 2.31 11.05
C GLN A 163 -6.18 3.50 12.00
N GLY A 164 -5.54 4.56 11.50
CA GLY A 164 -5.23 5.76 12.30
C GLY A 164 -6.40 6.72 12.48
N TYR A 165 -7.54 6.50 11.80
CA TYR A 165 -8.73 7.33 11.96
C TYR A 165 -9.68 6.66 12.94
N GLN A 166 -9.82 7.25 14.11
CA GLN A 166 -10.88 6.84 15.03
C GLN A 166 -12.23 7.29 14.48
N SER A 167 -13.28 6.50 14.75
CA SER A 167 -14.64 6.77 14.27
C SER A 167 -15.31 7.93 15.03
N GLU A 168 -14.59 8.99 15.32
CA GLU A 168 -15.20 10.26 15.66
C GLU A 168 -15.46 11.00 14.34
N PRO A 169 -16.61 11.69 14.21
CA PRO A 169 -16.93 12.46 13.02
C PRO A 169 -16.00 13.67 12.92
N GLY A 170 -14.73 13.39 12.65
CA GLY A 170 -13.78 14.36 12.16
C GLY A 170 -14.23 14.84 10.77
N ASN A 171 -13.46 15.70 10.17
CA ASN A 171 -13.72 16.17 8.81
C ASN A 171 -13.55 15.02 7.81
N LEU A 172 -14.65 14.26 7.52
CA LEU A 172 -14.66 13.17 6.53
C LEU A 172 -14.11 13.63 5.18
N GLY A 173 -14.28 14.91 4.84
CA GLY A 173 -13.72 15.52 3.64
C GLY A 173 -12.20 15.47 3.60
N GLU A 174 -11.56 15.79 4.71
CA GLU A 174 -10.10 15.73 4.82
C GLU A 174 -9.59 14.28 4.81
N ILE A 175 -10.27 13.38 5.51
CA ILE A 175 -9.96 11.93 5.51
C ILE A 175 -10.05 11.38 4.08
N ALA A 176 -11.14 11.64 3.38
CA ALA A 176 -11.33 11.19 2.00
C ALA A 176 -10.27 11.72 1.05
N LYS A 177 -9.87 12.99 1.21
CA LYS A 177 -8.79 13.60 0.44
C LYS A 177 -7.45 12.92 0.70
N GLN A 178 -7.12 12.64 1.96
CA GLN A 178 -5.88 11.96 2.33
C GLN A 178 -5.84 10.51 1.83
N LEU A 179 -7.00 9.83 1.79
CA LEU A 179 -7.13 8.45 1.30
C LEU A 179 -7.35 8.37 -0.23
N GLY A 180 -7.66 9.48 -0.89
CA GLY A 180 -7.94 9.53 -2.33
C GLY A 180 -9.18 8.74 -2.72
N VAL A 181 -10.28 8.90 -1.94
CA VAL A 181 -11.57 8.24 -2.16
C VAL A 181 -12.72 9.25 -2.23
N ALA A 182 -13.81 8.86 -2.90
CA ALA A 182 -15.04 9.64 -2.95
C ALA A 182 -16.04 9.22 -1.87
N ASN A 183 -15.94 7.98 -1.36
CA ASN A 183 -16.92 7.41 -0.46
C ASN A 183 -16.24 6.85 0.80
N ILE A 184 -16.91 7.04 1.94
CA ILE A 184 -16.47 6.52 3.24
C ILE A 184 -17.58 5.67 3.82
N LEU A 185 -17.23 4.47 4.29
CA LEU A 185 -18.07 3.63 5.14
C LEU A 185 -17.67 3.84 6.59
N GLU A 186 -18.63 4.24 7.41
CA GLU A 186 -18.53 4.29 8.86
C GLU A 186 -19.43 3.23 9.46
N GLY A 187 -19.11 2.77 10.67
CA GLY A 187 -19.92 1.80 11.35
C GLY A 187 -19.67 1.68 12.83
N SER A 188 -20.58 1.00 13.49
CA SER A 188 -20.44 0.60 14.89
C SER A 188 -20.91 -0.83 15.08
N VAL A 189 -20.31 -1.51 16.05
CA VAL A 189 -20.63 -2.89 16.40
C VAL A 189 -20.89 -2.99 17.90
N GLN A 190 -21.98 -3.66 18.26
CA GLN A 190 -22.31 -4.01 19.63
C GLN A 190 -22.52 -5.51 19.74
N LYS A 191 -21.71 -6.18 20.57
CA LYS A 191 -21.84 -7.62 20.86
C LYS A 191 -22.29 -7.79 22.31
N ALA A 192 -23.32 -8.60 22.52
CA ALA A 192 -23.85 -8.96 23.82
C ALA A 192 -24.22 -10.46 23.82
N GLY A 193 -23.31 -11.28 24.35
CA GLY A 193 -23.43 -12.74 24.27
C GLY A 193 -23.39 -13.24 22.82
N ASP A 194 -24.48 -13.86 22.39
CA ASP A 194 -24.68 -14.35 21.01
C ASP A 194 -25.41 -13.34 20.08
N GLN A 195 -25.82 -12.18 20.59
CA GLN A 195 -26.46 -11.13 19.81
C GLN A 195 -25.41 -10.11 19.32
N VAL A 196 -25.57 -9.71 18.06
CA VAL A 196 -24.71 -8.72 17.41
C VAL A 196 -25.58 -7.69 16.71
N ARG A 197 -25.32 -6.42 17.00
CA ARG A 197 -25.87 -5.29 16.25
C ARG A 197 -24.76 -4.62 15.49
N VAL A 198 -24.96 -4.44 14.18
CA VAL A 198 -24.02 -3.73 13.28
C VAL A 198 -24.78 -2.58 12.63
N ASN A 199 -24.30 -1.34 12.82
CA ASN A 199 -24.80 -0.18 12.10
C ASN A 199 -23.74 0.26 11.11
N VAL A 200 -24.15 0.57 9.88
CA VAL A 200 -23.25 1.00 8.81
C VAL A 200 -23.85 2.16 8.01
N HIS A 201 -23.01 3.10 7.61
CA HIS A 201 -23.37 4.29 6.85
C HIS A 201 -22.36 4.52 5.74
N LEU A 202 -22.81 4.55 4.48
CA LEU A 202 -21.99 4.91 3.33
C LEU A 202 -22.28 6.35 2.95
N VAL A 203 -21.25 7.19 2.99
CA VAL A 203 -21.35 8.63 2.72
C VAL A 203 -20.53 8.98 1.49
N ASN A 204 -21.12 9.70 0.55
CA ASN A 204 -20.36 10.36 -0.50
C ASN A 204 -19.83 11.69 0.03
N VAL A 205 -18.51 11.81 0.12
CA VAL A 205 -17.85 12.92 0.79
C VAL A 205 -17.90 14.22 -0.03
N GLN A 206 -17.95 14.11 -1.36
CA GLN A 206 -17.99 15.28 -2.24
C GLN A 206 -19.34 16.01 -2.17
N THR A 207 -20.42 15.25 -2.02
CA THR A 207 -21.78 15.81 -1.94
C THR A 207 -22.29 15.96 -0.51
N GLY A 208 -21.60 15.35 0.49
CA GLY A 208 -22.05 15.25 1.86
C GLY A 208 -23.31 14.38 2.05
N SER A 209 -23.72 13.64 1.00
CA SER A 209 -24.94 12.83 1.04
C SER A 209 -24.69 11.42 1.52
N GLN A 210 -25.56 10.93 2.39
CA GLN A 210 -25.62 9.51 2.74
C GLN A 210 -26.20 8.73 1.56
N LEU A 211 -25.39 7.83 1.00
CA LEU A 211 -25.79 6.98 -0.13
C LEU A 211 -26.57 5.77 0.34
N TRP A 212 -26.23 5.23 1.49
CA TRP A 212 -26.84 4.04 2.06
C TRP A 212 -26.59 3.97 3.55
N ALA A 213 -27.54 3.43 4.31
CA ALA A 213 -27.41 3.10 5.71
C ALA A 213 -28.29 1.92 6.07
N GLU A 214 -27.80 1.05 6.95
CA GLU A 214 -28.53 -0.12 7.41
C GLU A 214 -28.13 -0.49 8.84
N THR A 215 -29.07 -1.10 9.56
CA THR A 215 -28.87 -1.66 10.89
C THR A 215 -29.23 -3.13 10.90
N TYR A 216 -28.28 -3.95 11.29
CA TYR A 216 -28.43 -5.39 11.38
C TYR A 216 -28.48 -5.83 12.84
N ASP A 217 -29.58 -6.47 13.24
CA ASP A 217 -29.73 -7.17 14.52
C ASP A 217 -29.80 -8.66 14.25
N ARG A 218 -28.74 -9.40 14.57
CA ARG A 218 -28.59 -10.83 14.22
C ARG A 218 -27.91 -11.61 15.35
N LYS A 219 -28.00 -12.93 15.26
CA LYS A 219 -27.16 -13.82 16.07
C LYS A 219 -25.74 -13.91 15.50
N LEU A 220 -24.79 -14.23 16.35
CA LEU A 220 -23.39 -14.45 15.92
C LEU A 220 -23.28 -15.54 14.84
N SER A 221 -24.18 -16.55 14.86
CA SER A 221 -24.26 -17.57 13.80
C SER A 221 -24.54 -17.00 12.41
N ASP A 222 -25.20 -15.85 12.34
CA ASP A 222 -25.69 -15.25 11.09
C ASP A 222 -24.79 -14.09 10.61
N ILE A 223 -23.65 -13.87 11.27
CA ILE A 223 -22.77 -12.72 11.01
C ILE A 223 -22.25 -12.69 9.56
N PHE A 224 -22.04 -13.85 8.96
CA PHE A 224 -21.61 -13.94 7.55
C PHE A 224 -22.62 -13.37 6.57
N SER A 225 -23.92 -13.52 6.88
CA SER A 225 -25.00 -12.90 6.09
C SER A 225 -24.91 -11.39 6.16
N VAL A 226 -24.67 -10.84 7.36
CA VAL A 226 -24.50 -9.39 7.58
C VAL A 226 -23.34 -8.84 6.76
N GLU A 227 -22.18 -9.47 6.84
CA GLU A 227 -20.99 -9.04 6.08
C GLU A 227 -21.22 -9.09 4.58
N THR A 228 -21.94 -10.13 4.11
CA THR A 228 -22.30 -10.28 2.69
C THR A 228 -23.31 -9.21 2.26
N GLU A 229 -24.34 -8.95 3.09
CA GLU A 229 -25.35 -7.93 2.84
C GLU A 229 -24.74 -6.53 2.80
N ILE A 230 -23.80 -6.22 3.71
CA ILE A 230 -23.05 -4.95 3.72
C ILE A 230 -22.28 -4.80 2.40
N ALA A 231 -21.49 -5.81 2.00
CA ALA A 231 -20.68 -5.74 0.78
C ALA A 231 -21.56 -5.57 -0.47
N LYS A 232 -22.71 -6.25 -0.55
CA LYS A 232 -23.67 -6.10 -1.65
C LYS A 232 -24.33 -4.72 -1.64
N GLY A 233 -24.79 -4.24 -0.49
CA GLY A 233 -25.41 -2.92 -0.36
C GLY A 233 -24.47 -1.78 -0.80
N ILE A 234 -23.18 -1.88 -0.47
CA ILE A 234 -22.15 -0.95 -0.95
C ILE A 234 -21.97 -1.05 -2.47
N ALA A 235 -21.85 -2.28 -3.00
CA ALA A 235 -21.70 -2.50 -4.43
C ALA A 235 -22.89 -1.93 -5.23
N GLU A 236 -24.10 -2.18 -4.79
CA GLU A 236 -25.33 -1.65 -5.40
C GLU A 236 -25.37 -0.12 -5.33
N SER A 237 -25.09 0.47 -4.16
CA SER A 237 -25.10 1.93 -3.95
C SER A 237 -24.06 2.65 -4.81
N LEU A 238 -22.92 2.01 -5.07
CA LEU A 238 -21.86 2.53 -5.94
C LEU A 238 -22.02 2.05 -7.40
N GLN A 239 -23.13 1.37 -7.74
CA GLN A 239 -23.39 0.82 -9.07
C GLN A 239 -22.23 -0.04 -9.59
N ALA A 240 -21.56 -0.78 -8.69
CA ALA A 240 -20.53 -1.72 -9.05
C ALA A 240 -21.15 -2.96 -9.73
N LYS A 241 -20.51 -3.42 -10.80
CA LYS A 241 -20.94 -4.62 -11.50
C LYS A 241 -20.32 -5.84 -10.83
N LEU A 242 -21.18 -6.75 -10.37
CA LEU A 242 -20.76 -8.04 -9.85
C LEU A 242 -20.80 -9.09 -10.96
N THR A 243 -19.75 -9.87 -11.07
CA THR A 243 -19.76 -11.11 -11.88
C THR A 243 -20.34 -12.25 -11.06
N GLY A 244 -20.91 -13.26 -11.70
CA GLY A 244 -21.45 -14.44 -10.98
C GLY A 244 -20.41 -15.16 -10.10
N ARG A 245 -19.11 -15.06 -10.45
CA ARG A 245 -18.02 -15.58 -9.63
C ARG A 245 -17.80 -14.75 -8.36
N GLU A 246 -17.88 -13.42 -8.46
CA GLU A 246 -17.76 -12.52 -7.30
C GLU A 246 -18.95 -12.70 -6.37
N GLU A 247 -20.18 -12.86 -6.91
CA GLU A 247 -21.37 -13.17 -6.11
C GLU A 247 -21.23 -14.47 -5.30
N GLN A 248 -20.70 -15.54 -5.92
CA GLN A 248 -20.40 -16.78 -5.23
C GLN A 248 -19.31 -16.62 -4.16
N ALA A 249 -18.26 -15.84 -4.46
CA ALA A 249 -17.18 -15.58 -3.52
C ALA A 249 -17.64 -14.74 -2.30
N LEU A 250 -18.60 -13.83 -2.49
CA LEU A 250 -19.22 -13.06 -1.40
C LEU A 250 -20.13 -13.92 -0.52
N ALA A 251 -20.85 -14.86 -1.11
CA ALA A 251 -21.77 -15.75 -0.39
C ALA A 251 -21.08 -16.88 0.39
N ALA A 252 -19.79 -17.11 0.18
CA ALA A 252 -19.06 -18.18 0.82
C ALA A 252 -18.96 -17.96 2.34
N GLN A 253 -19.37 -19.00 3.10
CA GLN A 253 -19.20 -19.03 4.55
C GLN A 253 -17.91 -19.80 4.88
N PRO A 254 -16.98 -19.19 5.62
CA PRO A 254 -15.68 -19.81 5.88
C PRO A 254 -15.74 -20.94 6.91
N THR A 255 -16.74 -20.94 7.81
CA THR A 255 -17.01 -21.98 8.82
C THR A 255 -18.46 -21.95 9.23
N ASN A 256 -19.00 -23.09 9.70
CA ASN A 256 -20.33 -23.18 10.33
C ASN A 256 -20.25 -23.17 11.87
N ASN A 257 -19.07 -22.99 12.45
CA ASN A 257 -18.85 -22.97 13.90
C ASN A 257 -18.65 -21.53 14.39
N PRO A 258 -19.63 -20.93 15.12
CA PRO A 258 -19.52 -19.55 15.59
C PRO A 258 -18.34 -19.31 16.56
N GLN A 259 -18.00 -20.32 17.38
CA GLN A 259 -16.87 -20.21 18.32
C GLN A 259 -15.52 -20.24 17.57
N ALA A 260 -15.40 -21.06 16.51
CA ALA A 260 -14.25 -21.07 15.65
C ALA A 260 -14.07 -19.71 14.94
N TYR A 261 -15.18 -19.12 14.52
CA TYR A 261 -15.15 -17.81 13.89
C TYR A 261 -14.79 -16.69 14.87
N ASP A 262 -15.33 -16.70 16.09
CA ASP A 262 -14.95 -15.74 17.14
C ASP A 262 -13.43 -15.82 17.44
N ALA A 263 -12.89 -17.03 17.55
CA ALA A 263 -11.44 -17.23 17.70
C ALA A 263 -10.66 -16.68 16.49
N TYR A 264 -11.12 -16.92 15.28
CA TYR A 264 -10.52 -16.39 14.06
C TYR A 264 -10.51 -14.86 14.04
N LEU A 265 -11.60 -14.18 14.40
CA LEU A 265 -11.67 -12.72 14.49
C LEU A 265 -10.70 -12.14 15.54
N ARG A 266 -10.50 -12.84 16.68
CA ARG A 266 -9.46 -12.48 17.65
C ARG A 266 -8.07 -12.59 17.04
N GLY A 267 -7.81 -13.68 16.30
CA GLY A 267 -6.57 -13.85 15.54
C GLY A 267 -6.31 -12.69 14.59
N LEU A 268 -7.31 -12.28 13.78
CA LEU A 268 -7.21 -11.13 12.87
C LEU A 268 -6.89 -9.83 13.59
N ALA A 269 -7.53 -9.56 14.73
CA ALA A 269 -7.28 -8.35 15.51
C ALA A 269 -5.85 -8.29 16.08
N PHE A 270 -5.30 -9.42 16.53
CA PHE A 270 -3.90 -9.50 16.96
C PHE A 270 -2.92 -9.45 15.79
N GLU A 271 -3.22 -10.10 14.68
CA GLU A 271 -2.41 -10.04 13.45
C GLU A 271 -2.26 -8.59 12.96
N ALA A 272 -3.34 -7.81 12.98
CA ALA A 272 -3.32 -6.39 12.62
C ALA A 272 -2.40 -5.52 13.51
N ARG A 273 -2.16 -5.94 14.75
CA ARG A 273 -1.27 -5.26 15.71
C ARG A 273 0.18 -5.78 15.65
N SER A 274 0.44 -6.83 14.88
CA SER A 274 1.74 -7.53 14.84
C SER A 274 2.88 -6.66 14.30
N ASN A 275 2.58 -5.63 13.50
CA ASN A 275 3.57 -4.67 13.00
C ASN A 275 4.25 -3.88 14.14
N TYR A 276 3.62 -3.82 15.33
CA TYR A 276 4.08 -3.05 16.50
C TYR A 276 4.55 -3.94 17.67
N SER A 277 4.29 -5.27 17.61
CA SER A 277 4.57 -6.17 18.73
C SER A 277 4.72 -7.64 18.31
N SER A 278 5.84 -8.26 18.64
CA SER A 278 6.06 -9.70 18.45
C SER A 278 5.07 -10.56 19.25
N ASP A 279 4.70 -10.12 20.46
CA ASP A 279 3.71 -10.79 21.30
C ASP A 279 2.34 -10.89 20.62
N ALA A 280 1.95 -9.85 19.88
CA ALA A 280 0.70 -9.86 19.12
C ALA A 280 0.69 -10.95 18.03
N LEU A 281 1.85 -11.22 17.40
CA LEU A 281 1.98 -12.26 16.38
C LEU A 281 1.79 -13.66 16.97
N TYR A 282 2.39 -13.93 18.13
CA TYR A 282 2.20 -15.22 18.82
C TYR A 282 0.76 -15.40 19.30
N LYS A 283 0.12 -14.36 19.83
CA LYS A 283 -1.29 -14.41 20.21
C LYS A 283 -2.21 -14.66 19.01
N ALA A 284 -1.90 -14.08 17.85
CA ALA A 284 -2.64 -14.37 16.63
C ALA A 284 -2.56 -15.86 16.25
N ILE A 285 -1.36 -16.46 16.35
CA ILE A 285 -1.16 -17.90 16.15
C ILE A 285 -2.01 -18.72 17.12
N ASP A 286 -1.96 -18.41 18.44
CA ASP A 286 -2.74 -19.13 19.45
C ASP A 286 -4.25 -19.12 19.15
N PHE A 287 -4.77 -17.98 18.68
CA PHE A 287 -6.19 -17.85 18.32
C PHE A 287 -6.54 -18.58 17.02
N TYR A 288 -5.67 -18.57 16.00
CA TYR A 288 -5.91 -19.37 14.80
C TYR A 288 -5.80 -20.88 15.09
N ASP A 289 -4.86 -21.29 15.95
CA ASP A 289 -4.80 -22.67 16.48
C ASP A 289 -6.09 -23.07 17.19
N LEU A 290 -6.65 -22.17 18.01
CA LEU A 290 -7.94 -22.40 18.65
C LEU A 290 -9.04 -22.55 17.60
N ALA A 291 -9.08 -21.68 16.58
CA ALA A 291 -10.09 -21.73 15.54
C ALA A 291 -10.07 -23.06 14.78
N VAL A 292 -8.88 -23.56 14.39
CA VAL A 292 -8.76 -24.85 13.67
C VAL A 292 -8.97 -26.07 14.57
N ARG A 293 -8.77 -25.95 15.87
CA ARG A 293 -9.17 -27.00 16.83
C ARG A 293 -10.68 -27.08 16.99
N LEU A 294 -11.37 -25.93 17.00
CA LEU A 294 -12.85 -25.86 17.11
C LEU A 294 -13.54 -26.28 15.80
N ASP A 295 -12.94 -25.97 14.66
CA ASP A 295 -13.38 -26.44 13.35
C ASP A 295 -12.19 -26.83 12.47
N PRO A 296 -11.83 -28.12 12.41
CA PRO A 296 -10.75 -28.62 11.56
C PRO A 296 -10.98 -28.41 10.04
N ASN A 297 -12.21 -28.08 9.61
CA ASN A 297 -12.53 -27.80 8.22
C ASN A 297 -12.43 -26.29 7.87
N PHE A 298 -12.02 -25.46 8.81
CA PHE A 298 -11.86 -24.01 8.60
C PHE A 298 -10.60 -23.69 7.77
N ALA A 299 -10.70 -23.84 6.44
CA ALA A 299 -9.59 -23.70 5.51
C ALA A 299 -8.89 -22.34 5.62
N LEU A 300 -9.65 -21.24 5.79
CA LEU A 300 -9.11 -19.88 5.89
C LEU A 300 -8.25 -19.72 7.15
N ALA A 301 -8.64 -20.27 8.29
CA ALA A 301 -7.86 -20.24 9.52
C ALA A 301 -6.54 -21.03 9.37
N TRP A 302 -6.57 -22.19 8.72
CA TRP A 302 -5.37 -22.96 8.38
C TRP A 302 -4.43 -22.17 7.46
N ALA A 303 -4.96 -21.49 6.45
CA ALA A 303 -4.17 -20.68 5.53
C ALA A 303 -3.47 -19.52 6.26
N ARG A 304 -4.19 -18.79 7.13
CA ARG A 304 -3.63 -17.72 7.96
C ARG A 304 -2.54 -18.24 8.90
N LEU A 305 -2.80 -19.36 9.57
CA LEU A 305 -1.84 -20.01 10.47
C LEU A 305 -0.53 -20.35 9.73
N SER A 306 -0.63 -20.92 8.53
CA SER A 306 0.54 -21.15 7.68
C SER A 306 1.30 -19.87 7.38
N GLY A 307 0.58 -18.80 7.01
CA GLY A 307 1.18 -17.49 6.72
C GLY A 307 1.96 -16.92 7.88
N LEU A 308 1.43 -16.98 9.11
CA LEU A 308 2.11 -16.48 10.30
C LEU A 308 3.33 -17.31 10.66
N HIS A 309 3.26 -18.64 10.54
CA HIS A 309 4.44 -19.49 10.73
C HIS A 309 5.52 -19.21 9.68
N ALA A 310 5.14 -19.04 8.40
CA ALA A 310 6.04 -18.68 7.32
C ALA A 310 6.67 -17.28 7.53
N LEU A 311 5.90 -16.32 8.04
CA LEU A 311 6.37 -14.98 8.36
C LEU A 311 7.41 -14.99 9.50
N LEU A 312 7.16 -15.74 10.59
CA LEU A 312 8.12 -15.90 11.69
C LEU A 312 9.43 -16.53 11.20
N TYR A 313 9.33 -17.52 10.32
CA TYR A 313 10.49 -18.17 9.70
C TYR A 313 11.27 -17.18 8.81
N SER A 314 10.59 -16.47 7.95
CA SER A 314 11.19 -15.52 7.00
C SER A 314 11.85 -14.33 7.69
N ASN A 315 11.18 -13.74 8.70
CA ASN A 315 11.68 -12.59 9.45
C ASN A 315 12.80 -12.97 10.45
N ARG A 316 13.30 -14.20 10.37
CA ARG A 316 14.41 -14.71 11.20
C ARG A 316 14.11 -14.71 12.71
N ARG A 317 12.85 -14.56 13.12
CA ARG A 317 12.44 -14.60 14.53
C ARG A 317 12.48 -16.03 15.07
N ASP A 318 12.03 -17.00 14.27
CA ASP A 318 12.06 -18.43 14.58
C ASP A 318 12.30 -19.24 13.30
N THR A 319 13.57 -19.52 13.00
CA THR A 319 13.98 -20.25 11.78
C THR A 319 14.24 -21.74 12.06
N THR A 320 13.59 -22.31 13.07
CA THR A 320 13.68 -23.73 13.41
C THR A 320 12.97 -24.61 12.35
N ALA A 321 13.41 -25.85 12.24
CA ALA A 321 12.72 -26.84 11.42
C ALA A 321 11.26 -27.03 11.87
N ALA A 322 11.00 -27.00 13.18
CA ALA A 322 9.65 -27.10 13.73
C ALA A 322 8.72 -25.98 13.22
N ARG A 323 9.23 -24.73 13.13
CA ARG A 323 8.45 -23.60 12.61
C ARG A 323 8.14 -23.75 11.14
N ARG A 324 9.14 -24.15 10.35
CA ARG A 324 8.98 -24.45 8.92
C ARG A 324 7.96 -25.56 8.67
N ASP A 325 8.05 -26.64 9.45
CA ASP A 325 7.18 -27.81 9.30
C ASP A 325 5.75 -27.48 9.73
N ALA A 326 5.54 -26.65 10.77
CA ALA A 326 4.24 -26.12 11.14
C ALA A 326 3.61 -25.27 10.02
N ALA A 327 4.41 -24.39 9.36
CA ALA A 327 3.94 -23.63 8.21
C ALA A 327 3.47 -24.55 7.07
N LYS A 328 4.24 -25.62 6.80
CA LYS A 328 3.92 -26.61 5.76
C LYS A 328 2.66 -27.39 6.09
N GLU A 329 2.54 -27.92 7.30
CA GLU A 329 1.37 -28.72 7.71
C GLU A 329 0.08 -27.90 7.62
N ALA A 330 0.09 -26.67 8.15
CA ALA A 330 -1.07 -25.80 8.08
C ALA A 330 -1.47 -25.49 6.62
N LEU A 331 -0.47 -25.27 5.73
CA LEU A 331 -0.72 -25.04 4.32
C LEU A 331 -1.35 -26.27 3.64
N GLU A 332 -0.82 -27.45 3.88
CA GLU A 332 -1.33 -28.71 3.33
C GLU A 332 -2.78 -28.96 3.75
N ARG A 333 -3.13 -28.62 4.99
CA ARG A 333 -4.53 -28.66 5.48
C ARG A 333 -5.42 -27.70 4.70
N ALA A 334 -5.01 -26.43 4.56
CA ALA A 334 -5.76 -25.46 3.78
C ALA A 334 -5.95 -25.89 2.31
N GLN A 335 -4.89 -26.40 1.68
CA GLN A 335 -4.91 -26.88 0.29
C GLN A 335 -5.81 -28.11 0.13
N LYS A 336 -5.83 -29.03 1.09
CA LYS A 336 -6.72 -30.20 1.05
C LYS A 336 -8.19 -29.78 1.11
N LEU A 337 -8.52 -28.76 1.90
CA LEU A 337 -9.87 -28.29 2.09
C LEU A 337 -10.34 -27.40 0.93
N GLN A 338 -9.54 -26.41 0.54
CA GLN A 338 -9.89 -25.41 -0.48
C GLN A 338 -8.67 -25.05 -1.36
N PRO A 339 -8.24 -25.92 -2.30
CA PRO A 339 -7.00 -25.75 -3.06
C PRO A 339 -7.01 -24.54 -3.99
N ASN A 340 -8.18 -24.07 -4.39
CA ASN A 340 -8.36 -23.00 -5.36
C ASN A 340 -8.94 -21.71 -4.76
N SER A 341 -9.08 -21.61 -3.43
CA SER A 341 -9.49 -20.34 -2.83
C SER A 341 -8.39 -19.30 -3.00
N PRO A 342 -8.74 -18.02 -3.24
CA PRO A 342 -7.74 -16.97 -3.37
C PRO A 342 -6.87 -16.85 -2.13
N GLU A 343 -7.44 -17.07 -0.95
CA GLU A 343 -6.74 -17.01 0.33
C GLU A 343 -5.73 -18.15 0.48
N THR A 344 -6.12 -19.38 0.17
CA THR A 344 -5.19 -20.53 0.19
C THR A 344 -4.05 -20.33 -0.80
N LEU A 345 -4.34 -19.82 -1.99
CA LEU A 345 -3.32 -19.51 -2.99
C LEU A 345 -2.41 -18.36 -2.55
N LEU A 346 -2.94 -17.32 -1.87
CA LEU A 346 -2.17 -16.22 -1.32
C LEU A 346 -1.09 -16.75 -0.36
N PHE A 347 -1.49 -17.55 0.61
CA PHE A 347 -0.54 -18.13 1.59
C PHE A 347 0.34 -19.23 1.00
N THR A 348 -0.11 -19.92 -0.06
CA THR A 348 0.78 -20.77 -0.88
C THR A 348 1.90 -19.95 -1.51
N GLY A 349 1.58 -18.80 -2.10
CA GLY A 349 2.58 -17.89 -2.66
C GLY A 349 3.58 -17.40 -1.62
N TYR A 350 3.12 -17.03 -0.43
CA TYR A 350 4.00 -16.63 0.66
C TYR A 350 4.89 -17.77 1.16
N TYR A 351 4.37 -18.99 1.28
CA TYR A 351 5.18 -20.15 1.64
C TYR A 351 6.28 -20.42 0.58
N GLN A 352 5.95 -20.34 -0.70
CA GLN A 352 6.90 -20.49 -1.80
C GLN A 352 7.98 -19.39 -1.77
N TYR A 353 7.59 -18.16 -1.48
CA TYR A 353 8.48 -17.00 -1.41
C TYR A 353 9.36 -17.02 -0.15
N TRP A 354 8.75 -17.15 1.03
CA TRP A 354 9.42 -16.97 2.31
C TRP A 354 10.14 -18.22 2.83
N VAL A 355 9.61 -19.41 2.55
CA VAL A 355 10.14 -20.66 3.08
C VAL A 355 10.97 -21.41 2.05
N LEU A 356 10.46 -21.56 0.82
CA LEU A 356 11.15 -22.28 -0.24
C LEU A 356 12.17 -21.41 -0.99
N HIS A 357 12.02 -20.08 -0.93
CA HIS A 357 12.77 -19.13 -1.76
C HIS A 357 12.71 -19.49 -3.26
N ASP A 358 11.56 -20.01 -3.71
CA ASP A 358 11.25 -20.28 -5.12
C ASP A 358 10.46 -19.10 -5.70
N TYR A 359 11.20 -18.10 -6.17
CA TYR A 359 10.62 -16.84 -6.66
C TYR A 359 9.77 -17.05 -7.92
N GLY A 360 10.20 -17.96 -8.81
CA GLY A 360 9.45 -18.26 -10.04
C GLY A 360 8.08 -18.86 -9.76
N LEU A 361 8.01 -19.85 -8.86
CA LEU A 361 6.76 -20.50 -8.46
C LEU A 361 5.87 -19.52 -7.69
N ALA A 362 6.43 -18.74 -6.75
CA ALA A 362 5.73 -17.73 -6.00
C ALA A 362 5.11 -16.66 -6.91
N ARG A 363 5.88 -16.14 -7.88
CA ARG A 363 5.41 -15.18 -8.89
C ARG A 363 4.21 -15.73 -9.67
N ALA A 364 4.28 -16.96 -10.15
CA ALA A 364 3.18 -17.59 -10.88
C ALA A 364 1.92 -17.71 -10.03
N THR A 365 2.09 -18.08 -8.76
CA THR A 365 0.98 -18.20 -7.79
C THR A 365 0.35 -16.83 -7.50
N PHE A 366 1.16 -15.81 -7.18
CA PHE A 366 0.64 -14.45 -6.93
C PHE A 366 0.01 -13.81 -8.17
N ALA A 367 0.55 -14.06 -9.37
CA ALA A 367 -0.07 -13.61 -10.62
C ALA A 367 -1.46 -14.22 -10.84
N ARG A 368 -1.69 -15.47 -10.39
CA ARG A 368 -3.00 -16.09 -10.38
C ARG A 368 -3.91 -15.43 -9.33
N VAL A 369 -3.42 -15.20 -8.12
CA VAL A 369 -4.18 -14.53 -7.04
C VAL A 369 -4.57 -13.10 -7.45
N SER A 370 -3.68 -12.35 -8.09
CA SER A 370 -3.94 -10.98 -8.56
C SER A 370 -5.13 -10.89 -9.54
N LYS A 371 -5.38 -11.94 -10.32
CA LYS A 371 -6.57 -12.02 -11.19
C LYS A 371 -7.85 -12.34 -10.41
N MET A 372 -7.74 -12.94 -9.23
CA MET A 372 -8.86 -13.31 -8.37
C MET A 372 -9.20 -12.22 -7.35
N LEU A 373 -8.19 -11.46 -6.93
CA LEU A 373 -8.28 -10.37 -5.95
C LEU A 373 -7.62 -9.10 -6.53
N PRO A 374 -8.20 -8.45 -7.55
CA PRO A 374 -7.57 -7.35 -8.26
C PRO A 374 -7.38 -6.09 -7.41
N GLY A 375 -8.17 -5.92 -6.35
CA GLY A 375 -8.09 -4.82 -5.38
C GLY A 375 -7.20 -5.11 -4.16
N ASN A 376 -6.50 -6.25 -4.10
CA ASN A 376 -5.71 -6.61 -2.93
C ASN A 376 -4.29 -6.05 -3.02
N SER A 377 -3.97 -5.08 -2.14
CA SER A 377 -2.65 -4.44 -2.09
C SER A 377 -1.53 -5.37 -1.59
N GLU A 378 -1.87 -6.42 -0.83
CA GLU A 378 -0.91 -7.40 -0.32
C GLU A 378 -0.31 -8.25 -1.44
N VAL A 379 -1.12 -8.59 -2.44
CA VAL A 379 -0.63 -9.29 -3.65
C VAL A 379 0.35 -8.43 -4.44
N LEU A 380 0.06 -7.13 -4.56
CA LEU A 380 0.96 -6.19 -5.23
C LEU A 380 2.27 -6.01 -4.45
N TYR A 381 2.19 -5.98 -3.11
CA TYR A 381 3.36 -5.97 -2.25
C TYR A 381 4.24 -7.20 -2.50
N ALA A 382 3.67 -8.40 -2.49
CA ALA A 382 4.40 -9.65 -2.69
C ALA A 382 5.05 -9.73 -4.09
N LEU A 383 4.32 -9.35 -5.14
CA LEU A 383 4.85 -9.30 -6.51
C LEU A 383 6.00 -8.30 -6.63
N GLY A 384 5.89 -7.13 -6.00
CA GLY A 384 6.96 -6.14 -5.95
C GLY A 384 8.22 -6.65 -5.25
N ALA A 385 8.06 -7.34 -4.11
CA ALA A 385 9.16 -7.91 -3.36
C ALA A 385 9.88 -9.03 -4.13
N ILE A 386 9.13 -9.89 -4.82
CA ILE A 386 9.70 -10.95 -5.68
C ILE A 386 10.44 -10.33 -6.86
N ALA A 387 9.82 -9.37 -7.57
CA ALA A 387 10.46 -8.68 -8.69
C ALA A 387 11.79 -8.03 -8.28
N ARG A 388 11.84 -7.43 -7.08
CA ARG A 388 13.08 -6.88 -6.49
C ARG A 388 14.14 -7.95 -6.26
N SER A 389 13.77 -9.08 -5.65
CA SER A 389 14.70 -10.18 -5.40
C SER A 389 15.25 -10.79 -6.69
N GLU A 390 14.45 -10.80 -7.76
CA GLU A 390 14.87 -11.23 -9.11
C GLU A 390 15.68 -10.16 -9.87
N GLY A 391 15.71 -8.91 -9.38
CA GLY A 391 16.41 -7.77 -10.00
C GLY A 391 15.60 -7.05 -11.09
N HIS A 392 14.30 -7.30 -11.16
CA HIS A 392 13.36 -6.59 -12.04
C HIS A 392 12.89 -5.28 -11.37
N TRP A 393 13.80 -4.33 -11.21
CA TRP A 393 13.64 -3.14 -10.39
C TRP A 393 12.45 -2.25 -10.81
N ASP A 394 12.31 -1.97 -12.11
CA ASP A 394 11.21 -1.14 -12.63
C ASP A 394 9.85 -1.82 -12.42
N GLU A 395 9.78 -3.13 -12.61
CA GLU A 395 8.58 -3.91 -12.36
C GLU A 395 8.21 -3.90 -10.87
N SER A 396 9.21 -4.05 -9.99
CA SER A 396 9.05 -3.94 -8.53
C SER A 396 8.44 -2.62 -8.12
N VAL A 397 9.03 -1.50 -8.58
CA VAL A 397 8.52 -0.15 -8.32
C VAL A 397 7.09 0.00 -8.85
N GLY A 398 6.82 -0.47 -10.07
CA GLY A 398 5.48 -0.40 -10.67
C GLY A 398 4.41 -1.14 -9.88
N TYR A 399 4.72 -2.32 -9.31
CA TYR A 399 3.79 -3.03 -8.43
C TYR A 399 3.51 -2.24 -7.15
N TRP A 400 4.54 -1.66 -6.54
CA TRP A 400 4.38 -0.93 -5.29
C TRP A 400 3.71 0.43 -5.46
N GLU A 401 3.97 1.16 -6.53
CA GLU A 401 3.25 2.40 -6.85
C GLU A 401 1.75 2.12 -7.01
N ARG A 402 1.40 1.03 -7.70
CA ARG A 402 0.00 0.57 -7.75
C ARG A 402 -0.52 0.19 -6.37
N GLY A 403 0.28 -0.49 -5.54
CA GLY A 403 -0.06 -0.80 -4.15
C GLY A 403 -0.33 0.47 -3.33
N LEU A 404 0.47 1.52 -3.51
CA LEU A 404 0.28 2.82 -2.86
C LEU A 404 -0.98 3.56 -3.33
N THR A 405 -1.51 3.29 -4.54
CA THR A 405 -2.83 3.83 -4.94
C THR A 405 -3.99 3.19 -4.19
N LEU A 406 -3.83 1.94 -3.74
CA LEU A 406 -4.82 1.20 -2.92
C LEU A 406 -4.58 1.42 -1.43
N ASN A 407 -3.36 1.76 -1.03
CA ASN A 407 -2.97 1.87 0.36
C ASN A 407 -2.03 3.07 0.59
N PRO A 408 -2.51 4.32 0.38
CA PRO A 408 -1.66 5.52 0.28
C PRO A 408 -0.98 5.91 1.59
N ARG A 409 -1.48 5.47 2.74
CA ARG A 409 -0.95 5.76 4.08
C ARG A 409 -0.26 4.56 4.74
N ASN A 410 0.03 3.51 3.98
CA ASN A 410 0.79 2.38 4.49
C ASN A 410 2.28 2.74 4.62
N THR A 411 2.70 3.06 5.83
CA THR A 411 4.09 3.44 6.13
C THR A 411 5.08 2.31 5.87
N ALA A 412 4.68 1.05 6.08
CA ALA A 412 5.52 -0.10 5.75
C ALA A 412 5.77 -0.20 4.23
N LEU A 413 4.73 -0.02 3.41
CA LEU A 413 4.88 -0.02 1.95
C LEU A 413 5.71 1.19 1.48
N LEU A 414 5.47 2.40 2.03
CA LEU A 414 6.29 3.58 1.74
C LEU A 414 7.77 3.33 2.06
N THR A 415 8.06 2.68 3.19
CA THR A 415 9.42 2.31 3.61
C THR A 415 10.07 1.31 2.65
N GLU A 416 9.34 0.29 2.20
CA GLU A 416 9.85 -0.72 1.24
C GLU A 416 10.18 -0.09 -0.13
N VAL A 417 9.32 0.82 -0.60
CA VAL A 417 9.58 1.54 -1.85
C VAL A 417 10.79 2.48 -1.70
N ALA A 418 10.88 3.20 -0.57
CA ALA A 418 12.03 4.04 -0.25
C ALA A 418 13.34 3.22 -0.21
N PHE A 419 13.32 2.07 0.46
CA PHE A 419 14.44 1.15 0.50
C PHE A 419 14.85 0.65 -0.90
N THR A 420 13.89 0.41 -1.80
CA THR A 420 14.20 0.02 -3.18
C THR A 420 14.86 1.15 -3.96
N TYR A 421 14.35 2.38 -3.82
CA TYR A 421 15.02 3.53 -4.43
C TYR A 421 16.41 3.78 -3.83
N ALA A 422 16.60 3.52 -2.53
CA ALA A 422 17.91 3.56 -1.90
C ALA A 422 18.86 2.49 -2.47
N ALA A 423 18.37 1.26 -2.69
CA ALA A 423 19.13 0.18 -3.33
C ALA A 423 19.57 0.55 -4.77
N LEU A 424 18.73 1.30 -5.48
CA LEU A 424 19.00 1.88 -6.80
C LEU A 424 19.86 3.17 -6.74
N ARG A 425 20.21 3.62 -5.55
CA ARG A 425 20.89 4.91 -5.29
C ARG A 425 20.12 6.14 -5.79
N GLN A 426 18.79 6.04 -5.97
CA GLN A 426 17.90 7.16 -6.27
C GLN A 426 17.47 7.85 -4.95
N PHE A 427 18.43 8.39 -4.23
CA PHE A 427 18.26 8.92 -2.88
C PHE A 427 17.18 10.01 -2.76
N PRO A 428 17.07 11.00 -3.68
CA PRO A 428 15.99 12.00 -3.58
C PRO A 428 14.58 11.40 -3.57
N LYS A 429 14.35 10.32 -4.33
CA LYS A 429 13.05 9.62 -4.31
C LYS A 429 12.83 8.84 -3.01
N ALA A 430 13.90 8.24 -2.48
CA ALA A 430 13.83 7.56 -1.18
C ALA A 430 13.50 8.56 -0.06
N GLU A 431 14.11 9.75 -0.06
CA GLU A 431 13.86 10.83 0.89
C GLU A 431 12.39 11.28 0.84
N GLU A 432 11.84 11.54 -0.37
CA GLU A 432 10.44 11.94 -0.55
C GLU A 432 9.48 10.92 0.09
N LEU A 433 9.74 9.63 -0.09
CA LEU A 433 8.91 8.57 0.47
C LEU A 433 9.03 8.46 2.00
N TYR A 434 10.24 8.64 2.55
CA TYR A 434 10.41 8.74 4.00
C TYR A 434 9.72 9.98 4.57
N ASP A 435 9.73 11.12 3.87
CA ASP A 435 8.99 12.32 4.28
C ASP A 435 7.47 12.06 4.28
N ARG A 436 6.95 11.37 3.27
CA ARG A 436 5.54 10.94 3.26
C ARG A 436 5.23 10.02 4.44
N ALA A 437 6.10 9.07 4.77
CA ALA A 437 5.93 8.18 5.91
C ALA A 437 5.98 8.95 7.25
N LEU A 438 6.91 9.90 7.40
CA LEU A 438 7.04 10.75 8.58
C LEU A 438 5.88 11.75 8.71
N ASN A 439 5.26 12.20 7.62
CA ASN A 439 4.03 12.99 7.67
C ASN A 439 2.84 12.18 8.24
N ILE A 440 2.89 10.85 8.16
CA ILE A 440 1.88 9.96 8.76
C ILE A 440 2.24 9.64 10.22
N LEU A 441 3.51 9.37 10.50
CA LEU A 441 4.07 9.03 11.81
C LEU A 441 5.25 9.97 12.16
N PRO A 442 4.99 11.22 12.60
CA PRO A 442 6.04 12.25 12.72
C PRO A 442 7.13 11.93 13.75
N ASN A 443 6.84 11.14 14.77
CA ASN A 443 7.76 10.83 15.85
C ASN A 443 8.29 9.38 15.81
N GLU A 444 8.16 8.70 14.66
CA GLU A 444 8.64 7.33 14.53
C GLU A 444 10.17 7.31 14.35
N ILE A 445 10.86 6.98 15.44
CA ILE A 445 12.33 7.01 15.53
C ILE A 445 12.98 6.12 14.46
N SER A 446 12.38 4.96 14.14
CA SER A 446 12.91 4.05 13.12
C SER A 446 12.87 4.67 11.72
N LEU A 447 11.80 5.38 11.37
CA LEU A 447 11.67 6.09 10.09
C LEU A 447 12.67 7.26 9.98
N MET A 448 12.83 8.04 11.07
CA MET A 448 13.82 9.11 11.12
C MET A 448 15.24 8.57 10.91
N ALA A 449 15.56 7.46 11.56
CA ALA A 449 16.85 6.81 11.41
C ALA A 449 17.06 6.24 9.99
N LEU A 450 16.07 5.60 9.40
CA LEU A 450 16.16 5.11 8.02
C LEU A 450 16.38 6.27 7.03
N LYS A 451 15.70 7.41 7.21
CA LYS A 451 15.98 8.61 6.41
C LYS A 451 17.41 9.12 6.65
N ALA A 452 17.88 9.12 7.91
CA ALA A 452 19.25 9.51 8.23
C ALA A 452 20.28 8.63 7.51
N SER A 453 20.00 7.34 7.32
CA SER A 453 20.91 6.45 6.58
C SER A 453 21.07 6.84 5.11
N ILE A 454 20.07 7.47 4.50
CA ILE A 454 20.19 8.02 3.14
C ILE A 454 21.20 9.18 3.14
N TYR A 455 21.06 10.13 4.07
CA TYR A 455 22.03 11.24 4.21
C TYR A 455 23.44 10.74 4.51
N GLN A 456 23.59 9.65 5.30
CA GLN A 456 24.90 9.02 5.51
C GLN A 456 25.47 8.48 4.19
N ALA A 457 24.65 7.82 3.37
CA ALA A 457 25.08 7.29 2.09
C ALA A 457 25.48 8.38 1.07
N GLU A 458 24.89 9.57 1.17
CA GLU A 458 25.28 10.76 0.40
C GLU A 458 26.47 11.49 0.97
N GLY A 459 26.87 11.19 2.22
CA GLY A 459 27.94 11.88 2.94
C GLY A 459 27.49 13.17 3.66
N ASN A 460 26.18 13.41 3.74
CA ASN A 460 25.59 14.55 4.44
C ASN A 460 25.40 14.26 5.94
N LEU A 461 26.51 14.12 6.65
CA LEU A 461 26.52 13.72 8.07
C LEU A 461 25.78 14.71 8.98
N LYS A 462 25.73 15.99 8.59
CA LYS A 462 25.06 17.05 9.38
C LYS A 462 23.55 16.84 9.42
N GLU A 463 22.92 16.58 8.29
CA GLU A 463 21.48 16.34 8.24
C GLU A 463 21.13 14.97 8.87
N ALA A 464 21.98 13.95 8.67
CA ALA A 464 21.84 12.68 9.36
C ALA A 464 21.87 12.83 10.89
N ALA A 465 22.82 13.61 11.42
CA ALA A 465 22.96 13.85 12.85
C ALA A 465 21.70 14.49 13.48
N LYS A 466 21.08 15.45 12.78
CA LYS A 466 19.83 16.10 13.23
C LYS A 466 18.69 15.09 13.41
N LEU A 467 18.46 14.21 12.43
CA LEU A 467 17.42 13.18 12.52
C LEU A 467 17.70 12.17 13.63
N LEU A 468 18.96 11.96 13.96
CA LEU A 468 19.39 11.02 14.99
C LEU A 468 19.56 11.65 16.38
N GLU A 469 19.22 12.92 16.56
CA GLU A 469 19.42 13.64 17.84
C GLU A 469 18.65 12.98 19.00
N GLN A 470 17.42 12.53 18.75
CA GLN A 470 16.57 11.88 19.75
C GLN A 470 16.99 10.42 20.06
N VAL A 471 17.84 9.81 19.23
CA VAL A 471 18.33 8.45 19.45
C VAL A 471 19.37 8.45 20.55
N ASN A 472 19.05 7.84 21.68
CA ASN A 472 19.87 7.81 22.91
C ASN A 472 19.92 6.40 23.53
N ALA A 473 20.55 6.30 24.70
CA ALA A 473 20.73 5.04 25.42
C ALA A 473 19.42 4.36 25.89
N GLN A 474 18.27 5.04 25.85
CA GLN A 474 16.96 4.48 26.20
C GLN A 474 16.11 4.12 24.97
N THR A 475 16.59 4.44 23.76
CA THR A 475 15.88 4.12 22.52
C THR A 475 15.67 2.62 22.37
N ASN A 476 14.42 2.21 22.08
CA ASN A 476 14.04 0.80 21.96
C ASN A 476 13.92 0.32 20.49
N SER A 477 14.55 1.02 19.54
CA SER A 477 14.64 0.63 18.14
C SER A 477 16.07 0.20 17.82
N ASP A 478 16.25 -1.08 17.50
CA ASP A 478 17.56 -1.64 17.10
C ASP A 478 18.08 -1.01 15.80
N VAL A 479 17.19 -0.75 14.84
CA VAL A 479 17.51 -0.07 13.58
C VAL A 479 18.06 1.33 13.86
N ALA A 480 17.40 2.12 14.71
CA ALA A 480 17.82 3.47 15.05
C ALA A 480 19.17 3.46 15.79
N VAL A 481 19.35 2.54 16.72
CA VAL A 481 20.62 2.38 17.46
C VAL A 481 21.77 2.06 16.51
N ARG A 482 21.59 1.11 15.58
CA ARG A 482 22.62 0.74 14.61
C ARG A 482 22.99 1.86 13.66
N ILE A 483 21.99 2.61 13.17
CA ILE A 483 22.23 3.78 12.29
C ILE A 483 22.94 4.91 13.06
N LYS A 484 22.60 5.12 14.35
CA LYS A 484 23.32 6.07 15.22
C LYS A 484 24.77 5.65 15.46
N LEU A 485 25.04 4.37 15.68
CA LEU A 485 26.40 3.83 15.78
C LEU A 485 27.19 4.05 14.47
N THR A 486 26.54 3.84 13.32
CA THR A 486 27.13 4.15 12.02
C THR A 486 27.47 5.64 11.91
N GLN A 487 26.57 6.55 12.32
CA GLN A 487 26.83 7.99 12.35
C GLN A 487 28.10 8.32 13.17
N MET A 488 28.15 7.81 14.39
CA MET A 488 29.29 8.06 15.28
C MET A 488 30.61 7.50 14.70
N ARG A 489 30.56 6.38 14.02
CA ARG A 489 31.71 5.80 13.32
C ARG A 489 32.14 6.67 12.15
N LEU A 490 31.21 7.14 11.32
CA LEU A 490 31.49 8.05 10.20
C LEU A 490 32.09 9.39 10.67
N GLU A 491 31.64 9.90 11.81
CA GLU A 491 32.15 11.11 12.46
C GLU A 491 33.47 10.87 13.26
N ARG A 492 33.95 9.63 13.30
CA ARG A 492 35.13 9.23 14.08
C ARG A 492 35.03 9.58 15.58
N ASN A 493 33.81 9.39 16.16
CA ASN A 493 33.52 9.65 17.57
C ASN A 493 33.57 8.35 18.40
N PRO A 494 34.73 7.97 18.98
CA PRO A 494 34.87 6.71 19.72
C PRO A 494 34.16 6.73 21.09
N GLU A 495 34.05 7.89 21.74
CA GLU A 495 33.38 7.99 23.05
C GLU A 495 31.87 7.79 22.93
N GLY A 496 31.24 8.50 21.97
CA GLY A 496 29.84 8.30 21.67
C GLY A 496 29.53 6.86 21.25
N SER A 497 30.40 6.26 20.43
CA SER A 497 30.26 4.85 20.04
C SER A 497 30.30 3.90 21.24
N ARG A 498 31.16 4.11 22.24
CA ARG A 498 31.22 3.27 23.46
C ARG A 498 29.92 3.32 24.25
N LEU A 499 29.34 4.51 24.42
CA LEU A 499 28.06 4.68 25.14
C LEU A 499 26.91 3.92 24.45
N MET A 500 26.83 4.03 23.12
CA MET A 500 25.77 3.38 22.36
C MET A 500 25.98 1.87 22.22
N GLN A 501 27.22 1.36 22.14
CA GLN A 501 27.50 -0.08 22.15
C GLN A 501 27.05 -0.76 23.45
N GLY A 502 27.16 -0.08 24.59
CA GLY A 502 26.59 -0.56 25.85
C GLY A 502 25.06 -0.71 25.79
N ARG A 503 24.38 0.07 24.96
CA ARG A 503 22.95 -0.05 24.71
C ARG A 503 22.63 -1.20 23.76
N GLU A 504 23.34 -1.32 22.64
CA GLU A 504 23.15 -2.41 21.67
C GLU A 504 23.26 -3.78 22.35
N ALA A 505 24.20 -3.94 23.28
CA ALA A 505 24.35 -5.16 24.08
C ALA A 505 23.14 -5.49 24.97
N ARG A 506 22.33 -4.49 25.34
CA ARG A 506 21.12 -4.64 26.17
C ARG A 506 19.84 -4.84 25.38
N LEU A 507 19.87 -4.63 24.07
CA LEU A 507 18.70 -4.89 23.23
C LEU A 507 18.32 -6.37 23.31
N GLN A 508 17.04 -6.61 23.53
CA GLN A 508 16.48 -7.96 23.48
C GLN A 508 16.15 -8.27 22.03
N PHE A 509 16.86 -9.22 21.45
CA PHE A 509 16.61 -9.69 20.11
C PHE A 509 15.82 -10.99 20.17
N ASP A 510 14.76 -11.08 19.39
CA ASP A 510 13.91 -12.26 19.33
C ASP A 510 14.56 -13.36 18.48
N SER A 511 15.32 -12.98 17.44
CA SER A 511 15.95 -13.95 16.55
C SER A 511 17.36 -14.37 17.01
N GLY A 512 17.69 -15.64 16.77
CA GLY A 512 19.03 -16.17 17.04
C GLY A 512 20.13 -15.44 16.25
N ILE A 513 19.86 -15.11 14.98
CA ILE A 513 20.79 -14.34 14.13
C ILE A 513 21.09 -12.97 14.73
N GLU A 514 20.08 -12.24 15.17
CA GLU A 514 20.26 -10.92 15.76
C GLU A 514 21.04 -11.03 17.07
N LYS A 515 20.78 -12.08 17.88
CA LYS A 515 21.56 -12.38 19.10
C LYS A 515 23.05 -12.58 18.81
N GLY A 516 23.39 -13.26 17.72
CA GLY A 516 24.79 -13.44 17.30
C GLY A 516 25.39 -12.19 16.65
N SER A 517 24.67 -11.58 15.73
CA SER A 517 25.13 -10.41 14.97
C SER A 517 25.32 -9.16 15.83
N LYS A 518 24.59 -9.03 16.97
CA LYS A 518 24.74 -7.89 17.90
C LYS A 518 26.15 -7.74 18.49
N HIS A 519 26.97 -8.78 18.45
CA HIS A 519 28.36 -8.73 18.90
C HIS A 519 29.35 -8.45 17.74
N VAL A 520 28.96 -8.66 16.48
CA VAL A 520 29.80 -8.41 15.31
C VAL A 520 30.00 -6.90 15.09
N GLY A 521 28.95 -6.10 15.20
CA GLY A 521 29.04 -4.63 15.08
C GLY A 521 29.99 -4.00 16.09
N PRO A 522 29.83 -4.27 17.41
CA PRO A 522 30.79 -3.85 18.44
C PRO A 522 32.20 -4.37 18.21
N ALA A 523 32.40 -5.60 17.75
CA ALA A 523 33.73 -6.14 17.44
C ALA A 523 34.42 -5.31 16.34
N LEU A 524 33.71 -4.99 15.26
CA LEU A 524 34.20 -4.11 14.18
C LEU A 524 34.50 -2.69 14.70
N GLY A 525 33.59 -2.10 15.47
CA GLY A 525 33.78 -0.76 16.03
C GLY A 525 34.98 -0.67 16.95
N ARG A 526 35.23 -1.67 17.79
CA ARG A 526 36.41 -1.77 18.66
C ARG A 526 37.69 -1.93 17.84
N ARG A 527 37.67 -2.78 16.81
CA ARG A 527 38.79 -2.95 15.90
C ARG A 527 39.17 -1.63 15.24
N VAL A 528 38.19 -0.88 14.71
CA VAL A 528 38.39 0.44 14.11
C VAL A 528 38.96 1.44 15.11
N ALA A 529 38.56 1.37 16.37
CA ALA A 529 39.08 2.20 17.45
C ALA A 529 40.48 1.77 17.97
N GLY A 530 41.08 0.71 17.41
CA GLY A 530 42.37 0.19 17.83
C GLY A 530 42.32 -0.69 19.11
N ASP A 531 41.14 -0.95 19.68
CA ASP A 531 40.95 -1.78 20.87
C ASP A 531 40.85 -3.26 20.47
N THR A 532 41.99 -3.84 20.12
CA THR A 532 42.07 -5.21 19.60
C THR A 532 41.65 -6.28 20.62
N VAL A 533 41.87 -6.04 21.92
CA VAL A 533 41.50 -6.98 23.00
C VAL A 533 39.97 -7.12 23.09
N GLN A 534 39.27 -5.99 23.18
CA GLN A 534 37.79 -6.00 23.25
C GLN A 534 37.15 -6.38 21.92
N ALA A 535 37.81 -6.05 20.78
CA ALA A 535 37.35 -6.51 19.47
C ALA A 535 37.34 -8.04 19.39
N LYS A 536 38.41 -8.72 19.82
CA LYS A 536 38.51 -10.19 19.86
C LYS A 536 37.52 -10.78 20.84
N ALA A 537 37.36 -10.24 22.05
CA ALA A 537 36.39 -10.72 23.03
C ALA A 537 34.96 -10.68 22.50
N ASN A 538 34.56 -9.57 21.84
CA ASN A 538 33.25 -9.47 21.17
C ASN A 538 33.12 -10.45 20.00
N ALA A 539 34.16 -10.64 19.21
CA ALA A 539 34.17 -11.59 18.10
C ALA A 539 34.07 -13.05 18.57
N GLU A 540 34.67 -13.41 19.69
CA GLU A 540 34.50 -14.73 20.32
C GLU A 540 33.06 -14.96 20.78
N HIS A 541 32.45 -13.96 21.39
CA HIS A 541 31.04 -14.03 21.77
C HIS A 541 30.13 -14.22 20.53
N ALA A 542 30.39 -13.45 19.48
CA ALA A 542 29.67 -13.57 18.19
C ALA A 542 29.86 -14.99 17.63
N ARG A 543 31.10 -15.48 17.52
CA ARG A 543 31.41 -16.80 16.99
C ARG A 543 30.67 -17.90 17.76
N ASN A 544 30.79 -17.95 19.08
CA ASN A 544 30.18 -18.98 19.89
C ASN A 544 28.67 -19.04 19.76
N THR A 545 28.01 -17.87 19.71
CA THR A 545 26.57 -17.79 19.51
C THR A 545 26.18 -18.22 18.09
N LEU A 546 26.88 -17.72 17.05
CA LEU A 546 26.56 -18.01 15.66
C LEU A 546 26.89 -19.45 15.25
N GLU A 547 27.91 -20.09 15.84
CA GLU A 547 28.19 -21.51 15.63
C GLU A 547 27.06 -22.40 16.17
N SER A 548 26.51 -22.07 17.35
CA SER A 548 25.34 -22.78 17.87
C SER A 548 24.16 -22.64 16.90
N ILE A 549 23.88 -21.43 16.42
CA ILE A 549 22.79 -21.19 15.47
C ILE A 549 23.04 -21.91 14.13
N LYS A 550 24.28 -21.94 13.65
CA LYS A 550 24.67 -22.65 12.43
C LYS A 550 24.35 -24.15 12.50
N ASN A 551 24.46 -24.78 13.67
CA ASN A 551 24.09 -26.17 13.83
C ASN A 551 22.60 -26.41 13.63
N ASP A 552 21.76 -25.46 14.09
CA ASP A 552 20.31 -25.52 13.95
C ASP A 552 19.85 -25.05 12.56
N GLN A 553 20.66 -24.21 11.89
CA GLN A 553 20.33 -23.52 10.64
C GLN A 553 21.51 -23.60 9.66
N PRO A 554 21.91 -24.78 9.19
CA PRO A 554 23.10 -24.95 8.37
C PRO A 554 23.04 -24.20 7.03
N ASP A 555 21.84 -23.97 6.47
CA ASP A 555 21.66 -23.33 5.17
C ASP A 555 21.41 -21.81 5.26
N ASN A 556 21.67 -21.20 6.41
CA ASN A 556 21.47 -19.78 6.61
C ASN A 556 22.69 -18.97 6.15
N ALA A 557 22.56 -18.32 4.97
CA ALA A 557 23.62 -17.51 4.36
C ALA A 557 24.09 -16.35 5.24
N PHE A 558 23.18 -15.75 6.02
CA PHE A 558 23.50 -14.60 6.86
C PHE A 558 24.25 -14.99 8.13
N VAL A 559 23.97 -16.19 8.69
CA VAL A 559 24.76 -16.76 9.77
C VAL A 559 26.19 -17.01 9.30
N ALA A 560 26.36 -17.59 8.12
CA ALA A 560 27.67 -17.82 7.54
C ALA A 560 28.43 -16.48 7.30
N GLY A 561 27.75 -15.46 6.78
CA GLY A 561 28.34 -14.14 6.55
C GLY A 561 28.78 -13.46 7.86
N ALA A 562 27.96 -13.51 8.92
CA ALA A 562 28.31 -12.95 10.22
C ALA A 562 29.47 -13.69 10.89
N LEU A 563 29.49 -15.05 10.81
CA LEU A 563 30.59 -15.88 11.27
C LEU A 563 31.90 -15.54 10.54
N ALA A 564 31.85 -15.30 9.24
CA ALA A 564 33.04 -14.94 8.45
C ALA A 564 33.72 -13.68 9.01
N VAL A 565 32.95 -12.66 9.38
CA VAL A 565 33.50 -11.44 9.99
C VAL A 565 34.06 -11.70 11.39
N ALA A 566 33.36 -12.50 12.20
CA ALA A 566 33.84 -12.86 13.53
C ALA A 566 35.19 -13.60 13.46
N TYR A 567 35.33 -14.60 12.60
CA TYR A 567 36.57 -15.31 12.35
C TYR A 567 37.69 -14.39 11.81
N ALA A 568 37.36 -13.46 10.89
CA ALA A 568 38.35 -12.52 10.38
C ALA A 568 38.93 -11.63 11.51
N ILE A 569 38.09 -11.15 12.43
CA ILE A 569 38.54 -10.35 13.60
C ILE A 569 39.38 -11.17 14.58
N LEU A 570 39.14 -12.49 14.66
CA LEU A 570 39.90 -13.43 15.47
C LEU A 570 41.23 -13.87 14.83
N ASP A 571 41.54 -13.38 13.64
CA ASP A 571 42.70 -13.75 12.80
C ASP A 571 42.63 -15.21 12.26
N GLU A 572 41.46 -15.85 12.30
CA GLU A 572 41.20 -17.19 11.76
C GLU A 572 40.91 -17.14 10.25
N LYS A 573 41.93 -16.85 9.44
CA LYS A 573 41.82 -16.54 8.01
C LYS A 573 41.08 -17.62 7.20
N ASP A 574 41.41 -18.88 7.37
CA ASP A 574 40.83 -19.97 6.59
C ASP A 574 39.36 -20.16 6.91
N SER A 575 38.99 -20.11 8.21
CA SER A 575 37.61 -20.17 8.68
C SER A 575 36.78 -18.98 8.12
N ALA A 576 37.38 -17.77 8.16
CA ALA A 576 36.74 -16.56 7.66
C ALA A 576 36.42 -16.65 6.16
N LEU A 577 37.38 -17.03 5.34
CA LEU A 577 37.17 -17.18 3.88
C LEU A 577 36.19 -18.31 3.56
N LYS A 578 36.28 -19.44 4.27
CA LYS A 578 35.37 -20.58 4.09
C LYS A 578 33.92 -20.19 4.36
N GLU A 579 33.65 -19.50 5.48
CA GLU A 579 32.28 -19.09 5.81
C GLU A 579 31.78 -17.95 4.90
N ALA A 580 32.64 -17.00 4.50
CA ALA A 580 32.28 -15.98 3.52
C ALA A 580 31.90 -16.58 2.16
N GLN A 581 32.69 -17.54 1.66
CA GLN A 581 32.40 -18.24 0.40
C GLN A 581 31.14 -19.11 0.52
N ARG A 582 30.92 -19.72 1.68
CA ARG A 582 29.70 -20.47 1.97
C ARG A 582 28.47 -19.56 1.93
N ALA A 583 28.53 -18.37 2.52
CA ALA A 583 27.45 -17.40 2.51
C ALA A 583 27.01 -17.06 1.06
N ILE A 584 27.97 -16.75 0.19
CA ILE A 584 27.72 -16.45 -1.23
C ILE A 584 27.18 -17.67 -1.98
N THR A 585 27.63 -18.88 -1.64
CA THR A 585 27.16 -20.13 -2.25
C THR A 585 25.71 -20.43 -1.87
N LEU A 586 25.32 -20.18 -0.63
CA LEU A 586 23.96 -20.38 -0.14
C LEU A 586 22.97 -19.37 -0.74
N LEU A 587 23.39 -18.12 -0.89
CA LEU A 587 22.56 -17.04 -1.47
C LEU A 587 23.35 -16.24 -2.52
N PRO A 588 23.58 -16.81 -3.70
CA PRO A 588 24.31 -16.09 -4.76
C PRO A 588 23.48 -14.93 -5.35
N THR A 589 24.17 -13.90 -5.81
CA THR A 589 23.56 -12.73 -6.47
C THR A 589 22.60 -13.09 -7.59
N LYS A 590 22.85 -14.18 -8.32
CA LYS A 590 21.93 -14.67 -9.38
C LYS A 590 20.59 -15.18 -8.84
N LYS A 591 20.54 -15.64 -7.57
CA LYS A 591 19.32 -16.11 -6.90
C LYS A 591 18.58 -14.95 -6.23
N ASP A 592 19.30 -14.05 -5.57
CA ASP A 592 18.71 -12.89 -4.92
C ASP A 592 19.55 -11.64 -5.22
N ARG A 593 19.00 -10.76 -6.06
CA ARG A 593 19.67 -9.53 -6.52
C ARG A 593 19.72 -8.44 -5.45
N LEU A 594 18.87 -8.54 -4.44
CA LEU A 594 18.85 -7.59 -3.32
C LEU A 594 19.89 -7.96 -2.26
N SER A 595 19.86 -9.23 -1.82
CA SER A 595 20.60 -9.67 -0.63
C SER A 595 21.94 -10.35 -0.97
N GLY A 596 22.05 -10.98 -2.15
CA GLY A 596 23.30 -11.64 -2.57
C GLY A 596 24.51 -10.71 -2.62
N PRO A 597 24.41 -9.52 -3.24
CA PRO A 597 25.51 -8.57 -3.26
C PRO A 597 25.93 -8.05 -1.88
N ALA A 598 25.01 -7.99 -0.90
CA ALA A 598 25.35 -7.62 0.47
C ALA A 598 26.28 -8.65 1.14
N LEU A 599 26.15 -9.94 0.80
CA LEU A 599 27.08 -10.97 1.24
C LEU A 599 28.44 -10.88 0.53
N GLU A 600 28.46 -10.39 -0.70
CA GLU A 600 29.71 -10.09 -1.41
C GLU A 600 30.41 -8.84 -0.84
N GLU A 601 29.65 -7.82 -0.37
CA GLU A 601 30.20 -6.70 0.40
C GLU A 601 30.84 -7.18 1.69
N ASN A 602 30.19 -8.13 2.35
CA ASN A 602 30.72 -8.77 3.56
C ASN A 602 32.01 -9.56 3.27
N LEU A 603 32.11 -10.25 2.13
CA LEU A 603 33.35 -10.88 1.70
C LEU A 603 34.46 -9.84 1.50
N ALA A 604 34.16 -8.71 0.84
CA ALA A 604 35.15 -7.64 0.66
C ALA A 604 35.67 -7.11 2.01
N LEU A 605 34.80 -6.98 3.01
CA LEU A 605 35.20 -6.64 4.37
C LEU A 605 36.13 -7.69 4.99
N VAL A 606 35.80 -8.97 4.88
CA VAL A 606 36.63 -10.08 5.34
C VAL A 606 38.00 -10.08 4.64
N GLU A 607 38.03 -9.97 3.31
CA GLU A 607 39.25 -9.90 2.50
C GLU A 607 40.15 -8.74 2.94
N MET A 608 39.57 -7.57 3.19
CA MET A 608 40.32 -6.41 3.70
C MET A 608 40.90 -6.68 5.10
N ILE A 609 40.10 -7.27 6.02
CA ILE A 609 40.55 -7.56 7.39
C ILE A 609 41.73 -8.54 7.40
N ILE A 610 41.76 -9.54 6.52
CA ILE A 610 42.82 -10.55 6.44
C ILE A 610 44.01 -10.13 5.56
N GLY A 611 43.96 -8.93 4.94
CA GLY A 611 45.03 -8.35 4.16
C GLY A 611 44.98 -8.59 2.65
N GLU A 612 43.90 -9.18 2.13
CA GLU A 612 43.67 -9.45 0.68
C GLU A 612 43.08 -8.19 -0.02
N ASN A 613 43.76 -7.06 0.12
CA ASN A 613 43.27 -5.73 -0.26
C ASN A 613 42.88 -5.64 -1.75
N SER A 614 43.64 -6.26 -2.65
CA SER A 614 43.36 -6.21 -4.10
C SER A 614 42.03 -6.87 -4.44
N ARG A 615 41.69 -7.98 -3.77
CA ARG A 615 40.41 -8.71 -3.96
C ARG A 615 39.27 -7.89 -3.41
N ALA A 616 39.42 -7.33 -2.21
CA ALA A 616 38.43 -6.44 -1.60
C ALA A 616 38.10 -5.26 -2.52
N ILE A 617 39.12 -4.55 -3.07
CA ILE A 617 38.93 -3.42 -3.97
C ILE A 617 38.20 -3.84 -5.26
N ALA A 618 38.53 -4.98 -5.84
CA ALA A 618 37.86 -5.49 -7.05
C ALA A 618 36.36 -5.76 -6.78
N THR A 619 36.04 -6.37 -5.64
CA THR A 619 34.65 -6.60 -5.20
C THR A 619 33.91 -5.28 -4.99
N LEU A 620 34.49 -4.31 -4.28
CA LEU A 620 33.89 -2.99 -4.04
C LEU A 620 33.65 -2.22 -5.34
N THR A 621 34.58 -2.29 -6.31
CA THR A 621 34.42 -1.66 -7.63
C THR A 621 33.17 -2.14 -8.34
N ARG A 622 32.95 -3.44 -8.33
CA ARG A 622 31.75 -4.04 -8.94
C ARG A 622 30.47 -3.68 -8.18
N LEU A 623 30.52 -3.69 -6.86
CA LEU A 623 29.36 -3.39 -6.01
C LEU A 623 28.89 -1.94 -6.11
N LEU A 624 29.78 -0.98 -6.39
CA LEU A 624 29.39 0.41 -6.63
C LEU A 624 28.45 0.56 -7.83
N GLN A 625 28.52 -0.34 -8.81
CA GLN A 625 27.67 -0.35 -10.00
C GLN A 625 26.48 -1.31 -9.87
N THR A 626 26.36 -2.05 -8.77
CA THR A 626 25.31 -3.05 -8.56
C THR A 626 24.24 -2.50 -7.63
N PRO A 627 22.95 -2.51 -8.01
CA PRO A 627 21.86 -2.25 -7.08
C PRO A 627 21.72 -3.38 -6.04
N TYR A 628 21.62 -3.02 -4.75
CA TYR A 628 21.36 -3.99 -3.67
C TYR A 628 20.97 -3.30 -2.37
N GLY A 629 20.44 -4.04 -1.40
CA GLY A 629 20.21 -3.57 -0.04
C GLY A 629 21.43 -3.82 0.84
N GLY A 630 21.82 -2.86 1.66
CA GLY A 630 22.86 -3.08 2.66
C GLY A 630 22.37 -4.01 3.78
N TRP A 631 23.31 -4.52 4.61
CA TRP A 631 22.93 -5.49 5.64
C TRP A 631 23.63 -5.28 6.99
N LEU A 632 24.91 -5.66 7.13
CA LEU A 632 25.51 -5.87 8.44
C LEU A 632 25.78 -4.57 9.20
N TYR A 633 26.22 -3.52 8.53
CA TYR A 633 26.69 -2.26 9.14
C TYR A 633 26.09 -1.00 8.52
N SER A 634 25.36 -1.12 7.44
CA SER A 634 24.54 -0.06 6.84
C SER A 634 23.30 -0.64 6.16
N PRO A 635 22.13 -0.01 6.25
CA PRO A 635 20.95 -0.43 5.48
C PRO A 635 21.01 -0.03 4.00
N THR A 636 21.93 0.89 3.64
CA THR A 636 22.14 1.34 2.26
C THR A 636 23.32 0.62 1.61
N PRO A 637 23.33 0.46 0.29
CA PRO A 637 24.52 -0.04 -0.42
C PRO A 637 25.71 0.89 -0.24
N ILE A 638 26.91 0.38 -0.45
CA ILE A 638 28.12 1.23 -0.45
C ILE A 638 28.00 2.34 -1.49
N THR A 639 28.56 3.49 -1.15
CA THR A 639 28.68 4.66 -2.02
C THR A 639 30.11 5.18 -1.98
N PRO A 640 30.55 5.98 -2.95
CA PRO A 640 31.85 6.65 -2.88
C PRO A 640 31.99 7.49 -1.61
N ALA A 641 30.90 8.11 -1.13
CA ALA A 641 30.89 8.86 0.12
C ALA A 641 31.15 7.98 1.34
N LEU A 642 30.45 6.83 1.45
CA LEU A 642 30.68 5.88 2.54
C LEU A 642 32.09 5.29 2.49
N LEU A 643 32.61 4.91 1.33
CA LEU A 643 34.00 4.42 1.20
C LEU A 643 35.01 5.48 1.66
N ARG A 644 34.76 6.76 1.37
CA ARG A 644 35.63 7.88 1.77
C ARG A 644 35.53 8.17 3.27
N LEU A 645 34.33 8.09 3.87
CA LEU A 645 34.10 8.55 5.24
C LEU A 645 34.30 7.44 6.27
N ASP A 646 33.87 6.20 5.97
CA ASP A 646 33.86 5.13 6.95
C ASP A 646 35.27 4.63 7.28
N PRO A 647 35.69 4.75 8.55
CA PRO A 647 36.99 4.27 8.98
C PRO A 647 37.18 2.74 8.90
N ILE A 648 36.12 1.97 8.69
CA ILE A 648 36.24 0.54 8.40
C ILE A 648 37.17 0.30 7.21
N TRP A 649 37.14 1.18 6.19
CA TRP A 649 37.93 1.07 4.97
C TRP A 649 39.30 1.79 5.02
N ASP A 650 39.71 2.34 6.18
CA ASP A 650 40.99 3.00 6.34
C ASP A 650 42.21 2.19 5.86
N PRO A 651 42.25 0.83 6.07
CA PRO A 651 43.39 0.06 5.56
C PRO A 651 43.56 0.08 4.04
N LEU A 652 42.52 0.40 3.26
CA LEU A 652 42.58 0.49 1.80
C LEU A 652 42.97 1.89 1.29
N ARG A 653 42.95 2.96 2.12
CA ARG A 653 43.08 4.35 1.71
C ARG A 653 44.41 4.69 1.06
N ALA A 654 45.49 3.97 1.40
CA ALA A 654 46.79 4.17 0.78
C ALA A 654 46.87 3.66 -0.67
N THR A 655 45.88 2.90 -1.12
CA THR A 655 45.89 2.27 -2.45
C THR A 655 45.29 3.22 -3.49
N PRO A 656 46.01 3.58 -4.59
CA PRO A 656 45.52 4.54 -5.59
C PRO A 656 44.17 4.11 -6.24
N LEU A 657 43.96 2.82 -6.47
CA LEU A 657 42.69 2.31 -7.02
C LEU A 657 41.51 2.57 -6.06
N PHE A 658 41.71 2.42 -4.75
CA PHE A 658 40.67 2.72 -3.78
C PHE A 658 40.37 4.22 -3.69
N GLN A 659 41.42 5.08 -3.76
CA GLN A 659 41.25 6.54 -3.79
C GLN A 659 40.35 6.95 -4.97
N LYS A 660 40.59 6.37 -6.16
CA LYS A 660 39.73 6.60 -7.33
C LYS A 660 38.27 6.22 -7.09
N LEU A 661 37.97 5.11 -6.41
CA LEU A 661 36.59 4.71 -6.06
C LEU A 661 35.92 5.74 -5.14
N CYS A 662 36.69 6.38 -4.24
CA CYS A 662 36.19 7.42 -3.33
C CYS A 662 35.86 8.75 -4.04
N GLU A 663 36.43 9.00 -5.23
CA GLU A 663 36.25 10.21 -6.02
C GLU A 663 35.20 10.09 -7.12
N GLU A 664 34.75 8.87 -7.45
CA GLU A 664 33.74 8.66 -8.46
C GLU A 664 32.46 9.44 -8.11
N LYS A 665 31.97 10.24 -9.07
CA LYS A 665 30.66 10.85 -8.94
C LYS A 665 29.60 9.75 -9.09
N GLN A 666 28.73 9.65 -8.12
CA GLN A 666 27.56 8.80 -8.20
C GLN A 666 26.71 9.25 -9.40
N ARG A 667 26.50 8.36 -10.38
CA ARG A 667 25.72 8.62 -11.59
C ARG A 667 24.23 8.43 -11.34
#